data_218adf65f95117d5d429dc70c5c27dea
#
_entry.id   218adf65f95117d5d429dc70c5c27dea
#
_cell.length_a   1.000
_cell.length_b   1.000
_cell.length_c   1.000
_cell.angle_alpha   90.00
_cell.angle_beta   90.00
_cell.angle_gamma   90.00
#
_symmetry.space_group_name_H-M   'P 1'
#
loop_
_entity.id
_entity.type
_entity.pdbx_description
1 polymer ?
#
loop_
_entity_poly.entity_id
_entity_poly.type
_entity_poly.pdbx_seq_one_letter_code
_entity_poly.pdbx_strand_id
1 'polypeptide(L)'
;MKNRIFPPFNKPGKLKVLDVRPYSWHEQMTITCAQGLINRVRPRVYLVFDDYVDRLWLSIYMKRYGVKHEEVNSLYELLSSFKKEISGFVVYDDNMLHSANVAMTYGSIHNAVPASPEVAERLSEAGFRKVADFRGRWRDRLEAYEWAFKNLMQQCNRRIVGSMCVDPPLTSFTNKHHVRDYLVAVKAFSFDLSTKIRDRREVELFDRILSSFDSLGVVLGWHCIRDLESEAVARASRNGFFVLCNLHSPNLSVHSGIKTDFKFKQNHASKVKLEEKVYVVFVQSDGDAIWAMNNFQNLNWLDSQRGRFPYTWEVQPLLLDLAPGILEHYYRTATSNDYFIAGPSGAGYTAPSINKRLDEFLEQTRRYMEACGLKSILIMNRNPRVAYQELEDPRIPEAFAKKLENCYGFLHGYAGSAFEQAVFVNNTPYVHTTLYASASTDILKELKRLVENCGIRPLFVSIHVREEVKMPVLRSVIEKLDEETYRVVKMDEFMLALKKAYEKGVFKQGFSESAREHLKENGKTIWENYHHRVERLEKLVEMDEQKMLAEYNSEGYGFTMEELPDLLAYDAVETALRLVQAALNIKGVYVNSIEKSVEDFLKEYSELPEAQIVKTVFETWRNWEKLRFSMEEARTLARIVILFAKTLSLKI
;
A
#
# COMPACT_ATOMS: atom_id res chain seq x y z
N MET A 1 6.05 19.10 -20.72
CA MET A 1 5.15 17.94 -20.77
C MET A 1 5.86 16.55 -20.90
N LYS A 2 7.17 16.50 -21.09
CA LYS A 2 7.91 15.23 -21.30
C LYS A 2 8.00 14.27 -20.08
N ASN A 3 7.64 14.70 -18.86
CA ASN A 3 7.79 13.90 -17.62
C ASN A 3 6.48 13.54 -16.92
N ARG A 4 5.33 13.58 -17.62
CA ARG A 4 4.05 13.22 -17.02
C ARG A 4 3.89 11.71 -17.01
N ILE A 5 3.57 11.13 -15.83
CA ILE A 5 3.36 9.68 -15.68
C ILE A 5 1.97 9.30 -16.21
N PHE A 6 0.95 10.08 -15.87
CA PHE A 6 -0.43 9.81 -16.23
C PHE A 6 -0.84 10.54 -17.50
N PRO A 7 -1.34 9.83 -18.53
CA PRO A 7 -1.80 10.47 -19.75
C PRO A 7 -3.03 11.35 -19.49
N PRO A 8 -3.17 12.49 -20.18
CA PRO A 8 -4.31 13.37 -20.01
C PRO A 8 -5.55 12.79 -20.72
N PHE A 9 -6.71 12.90 -20.07
CA PHE A 9 -8.01 12.64 -20.67
C PHE A 9 -8.68 13.96 -21.11
N ASN A 10 -9.58 13.92 -22.08
CA ASN A 10 -10.41 15.07 -22.41
C ASN A 10 -11.52 15.28 -21.36
N LYS A 11 -12.15 16.45 -21.35
CA LYS A 11 -13.30 16.73 -20.48
C LYS A 11 -14.43 15.71 -20.75
N PRO A 12 -15.17 15.29 -19.70
CA PRO A 12 -16.33 14.41 -19.88
C PRO A 12 -17.32 14.96 -20.91
N GLY A 13 -17.90 14.06 -21.70
CA GLY A 13 -19.09 14.33 -22.48
C GLY A 13 -20.34 14.22 -21.59
N LYS A 14 -21.51 13.98 -22.19
CA LYS A 14 -22.68 13.51 -21.46
C LYS A 14 -22.42 12.08 -21.00
N LEU A 15 -22.50 11.83 -19.70
CA LEU A 15 -22.23 10.51 -19.11
C LEU A 15 -23.51 9.65 -19.17
N LYS A 16 -23.38 8.42 -19.62
CA LYS A 16 -24.33 7.34 -19.38
C LYS A 16 -24.01 6.71 -18.05
N VAL A 17 -24.95 6.76 -17.10
CA VAL A 17 -24.78 6.26 -15.74
C VAL A 17 -25.47 4.92 -15.60
N LEU A 18 -24.75 3.88 -15.21
CA LEU A 18 -25.30 2.55 -14.97
C LEU A 18 -25.05 2.13 -13.53
N ASP A 19 -26.10 1.72 -12.84
CA ASP A 19 -26.00 1.02 -11.56
C ASP A 19 -25.57 -0.43 -11.81
N VAL A 20 -24.38 -0.79 -11.34
CA VAL A 20 -23.81 -2.13 -11.56
C VAL A 20 -23.97 -3.08 -10.39
N ARG A 21 -24.53 -2.64 -9.28
CA ARG A 21 -24.73 -3.46 -8.07
C ARG A 21 -25.59 -4.73 -8.30
N PRO A 22 -26.63 -4.72 -9.19
CA PRO A 22 -27.41 -5.90 -9.47
C PRO A 22 -26.68 -6.97 -10.32
N TYR A 23 -25.56 -6.64 -10.94
CA TYR A 23 -24.87 -7.53 -11.86
C TYR A 23 -23.83 -8.40 -11.17
N SER A 24 -23.58 -9.58 -11.72
CA SER A 24 -22.56 -10.51 -11.24
C SER A 24 -21.15 -9.89 -11.32
N TRP A 25 -20.19 -10.46 -10.58
CA TRP A 25 -18.78 -10.04 -10.66
C TRP A 25 -18.24 -10.10 -12.10
N HIS A 26 -18.62 -11.13 -12.86
CA HIS A 26 -18.20 -11.31 -14.24
C HIS A 26 -18.78 -10.24 -15.18
N GLU A 27 -20.04 -9.87 -15.00
CA GLU A 27 -20.66 -8.78 -15.74
C GLU A 27 -20.05 -7.42 -15.34
N GLN A 28 -19.79 -7.18 -14.05
CA GLN A 28 -19.09 -6.00 -13.57
C GLN A 28 -17.68 -5.91 -14.15
N MET A 29 -16.94 -7.02 -14.24
CA MET A 29 -15.64 -7.10 -14.91
C MET A 29 -15.71 -6.64 -16.36
N THR A 30 -16.69 -7.15 -17.09
CA THR A 30 -16.91 -6.82 -18.50
C THR A 30 -17.23 -5.34 -18.69
N ILE A 31 -18.18 -4.80 -17.93
CA ILE A 31 -18.62 -3.41 -18.10
C ILE A 31 -17.58 -2.40 -17.61
N THR A 32 -16.80 -2.72 -16.58
CA THR A 32 -15.70 -1.86 -16.12
C THR A 32 -14.60 -1.76 -17.18
N CYS A 33 -14.26 -2.86 -17.82
CA CYS A 33 -13.31 -2.85 -18.94
C CYS A 33 -13.87 -2.12 -20.17
N ALA A 34 -15.16 -2.30 -20.45
CA ALA A 34 -15.85 -1.53 -21.50
C ALA A 34 -15.83 -0.02 -21.22
N GLN A 35 -16.09 0.38 -19.97
CA GLN A 35 -15.95 1.77 -19.53
C GLN A 35 -14.57 2.33 -19.87
N GLY A 36 -13.50 1.56 -19.61
CA GLY A 36 -12.13 1.96 -19.96
C GLY A 36 -11.95 2.18 -21.46
N LEU A 37 -12.46 1.29 -22.31
CA LEU A 37 -12.40 1.43 -23.77
C LEU A 37 -13.17 2.67 -24.24
N ILE A 38 -14.39 2.85 -23.75
CA ILE A 38 -15.30 3.95 -24.13
C ILE A 38 -14.73 5.30 -23.67
N ASN A 39 -14.17 5.34 -22.46
CA ASN A 39 -13.67 6.55 -21.84
C ASN A 39 -12.25 6.95 -22.29
N ARG A 40 -11.54 6.10 -23.02
CA ARG A 40 -10.13 6.26 -23.40
C ARG A 40 -9.75 7.65 -23.90
N VAL A 41 -10.59 8.26 -24.71
CA VAL A 41 -10.36 9.60 -25.27
C VAL A 41 -11.13 10.67 -24.47
N ARG A 42 -12.39 10.36 -24.16
CA ARG A 42 -13.32 11.24 -23.46
C ARG A 42 -14.24 10.38 -22.60
N PRO A 43 -14.36 10.68 -21.29
CA PRO A 43 -15.33 10.00 -20.43
C PRO A 43 -16.77 10.15 -20.94
N ARG A 44 -17.47 9.02 -21.07
CA ARG A 44 -18.88 8.93 -21.52
C ARG A 44 -19.71 7.94 -20.73
N VAL A 45 -19.06 7.09 -19.92
CA VAL A 45 -19.71 6.09 -19.06
C VAL A 45 -19.25 6.29 -17.64
N TYR A 46 -20.20 6.24 -16.70
CA TYR A 46 -20.01 6.27 -15.26
C TYR A 46 -20.74 5.10 -14.62
N LEU A 47 -20.10 4.37 -13.72
CA LEU A 47 -20.66 3.20 -13.07
C LEU A 47 -20.90 3.46 -11.58
N VAL A 48 -22.02 2.98 -11.05
CA VAL A 48 -22.36 3.10 -9.63
C VAL A 48 -22.16 1.74 -8.97
N PHE A 49 -21.10 1.62 -8.18
CA PHE A 49 -20.81 0.46 -7.33
C PHE A 49 -21.25 0.71 -5.88
N ASP A 50 -21.16 1.95 -5.44
CA ASP A 50 -21.63 2.42 -4.15
C ASP A 50 -22.63 3.57 -4.36
N ASP A 51 -23.85 3.39 -3.86
CA ASP A 51 -24.92 4.36 -4.10
C ASP A 51 -24.65 5.72 -3.44
N TYR A 52 -23.94 5.72 -2.31
CA TYR A 52 -23.66 6.97 -1.60
C TYR A 52 -22.43 7.67 -2.19
N VAL A 53 -21.27 6.99 -2.24
CA VAL A 53 -20.00 7.60 -2.63
C VAL A 53 -19.98 7.97 -4.12
N ASP A 54 -20.35 7.04 -5.00
CA ASP A 54 -20.28 7.27 -6.45
C ASP A 54 -21.30 8.36 -6.88
N ARG A 55 -22.51 8.34 -6.33
CA ARG A 55 -23.51 9.38 -6.63
C ARG A 55 -23.12 10.73 -6.04
N LEU A 56 -22.43 10.77 -4.92
CA LEU A 56 -21.93 12.02 -4.34
C LEU A 56 -20.87 12.65 -5.27
N TRP A 57 -19.91 11.87 -5.78
CA TRP A 57 -18.95 12.37 -6.77
C TRP A 57 -19.63 12.84 -8.05
N LEU A 58 -20.58 12.08 -8.57
CA LEU A 58 -21.35 12.48 -9.75
C LEU A 58 -22.08 13.82 -9.51
N SER A 59 -22.73 13.98 -8.34
CA SER A 59 -23.40 15.23 -7.95
C SER A 59 -22.42 16.42 -7.88
N ILE A 60 -21.23 16.20 -7.33
CA ILE A 60 -20.17 17.23 -7.29
C ILE A 60 -19.75 17.63 -8.71
N TYR A 61 -19.58 16.66 -9.60
CA TYR A 61 -19.19 16.93 -10.99
C TYR A 61 -20.27 17.65 -11.79
N MET A 62 -21.53 17.30 -11.56
CA MET A 62 -22.66 18.02 -12.15
C MET A 62 -22.70 19.49 -11.70
N LYS A 63 -22.64 19.70 -10.38
CA LYS A 63 -22.79 21.04 -9.78
C LYS A 63 -21.61 21.94 -10.06
N ARG A 64 -20.38 21.41 -9.99
CA ARG A 64 -19.16 22.21 -10.07
C ARG A 64 -18.60 22.33 -11.49
N TYR A 65 -18.68 21.27 -12.29
CA TYR A 65 -18.04 21.21 -13.60
C TYR A 65 -19.05 21.15 -14.76
N GLY A 66 -20.34 21.18 -14.46
CA GLY A 66 -21.41 21.16 -15.47
C GLY A 66 -21.49 19.83 -16.24
N VAL A 67 -21.04 18.74 -15.63
CA VAL A 67 -21.11 17.41 -16.25
C VAL A 67 -22.59 17.01 -16.40
N LYS A 68 -22.99 16.71 -17.63
CA LYS A 68 -24.34 16.20 -17.92
C LYS A 68 -24.35 14.67 -17.85
N HIS A 69 -25.48 14.11 -17.45
CA HIS A 69 -25.66 12.65 -17.43
C HIS A 69 -27.06 12.22 -17.85
N GLU A 70 -27.22 10.93 -18.09
CA GLU A 70 -28.48 10.22 -18.24
C GLU A 70 -28.34 8.83 -17.61
N GLU A 71 -29.35 8.38 -16.89
CA GLU A 71 -29.40 7.03 -16.35
C GLU A 71 -29.71 6.02 -17.49
N VAL A 72 -29.08 4.85 -17.39
CA VAL A 72 -29.33 3.70 -18.27
C VAL A 72 -29.61 2.47 -17.41
N ASN A 73 -30.52 1.60 -17.89
CA ASN A 73 -31.04 0.52 -17.07
C ASN A 73 -30.51 -0.86 -17.47
N SER A 74 -29.78 -0.96 -18.58
CA SER A 74 -29.30 -2.23 -19.08
C SER A 74 -27.82 -2.15 -19.49
N LEU A 75 -27.02 -3.09 -18.95
CA LEU A 75 -25.64 -3.29 -19.31
C LEU A 75 -25.49 -3.57 -20.81
N TYR A 76 -26.29 -4.48 -21.37
CA TYR A 76 -26.17 -4.90 -22.76
C TYR A 76 -26.63 -3.83 -23.75
N GLU A 77 -27.63 -3.04 -23.39
CA GLU A 77 -28.04 -1.85 -24.16
C GLU A 77 -26.97 -0.77 -24.15
N LEU A 78 -26.36 -0.56 -22.97
CA LEU A 78 -25.23 0.37 -22.83
C LEU A 78 -24.10 -0.05 -23.76
N LEU A 79 -23.64 -1.31 -23.69
CA LEU A 79 -22.58 -1.85 -24.56
C LEU A 79 -22.93 -1.70 -26.03
N SER A 80 -24.17 -2.04 -26.40
CA SER A 80 -24.67 -1.96 -27.80
C SER A 80 -24.64 -0.53 -28.35
N SER A 81 -24.79 0.48 -27.48
CA SER A 81 -24.68 1.88 -27.90
C SER A 81 -23.24 2.34 -28.20
N PHE A 82 -22.23 1.50 -27.90
CA PHE A 82 -20.81 1.77 -28.09
C PHE A 82 -20.08 0.71 -28.94
N LYS A 83 -20.77 0.08 -29.89
CA LYS A 83 -20.19 -0.94 -30.78
C LYS A 83 -19.03 -0.43 -31.66
N LYS A 84 -18.87 0.88 -31.82
CA LYS A 84 -17.73 1.48 -32.51
C LYS A 84 -16.43 1.42 -31.69
N GLU A 85 -16.54 1.52 -30.36
CA GLU A 85 -15.41 1.48 -29.43
C GLU A 85 -15.07 0.05 -28.99
N ILE A 86 -16.05 -0.87 -29.07
CA ILE A 86 -15.91 -2.26 -28.61
C ILE A 86 -15.97 -3.19 -29.82
N SER A 87 -14.83 -3.71 -30.25
CA SER A 87 -14.74 -4.59 -31.42
C SER A 87 -15.30 -6.00 -31.16
N GLY A 88 -15.52 -6.37 -29.91
CA GLY A 88 -16.03 -7.68 -29.50
C GLY A 88 -15.57 -8.06 -28.09
N PHE A 89 -15.46 -9.35 -27.82
CA PHE A 89 -15.08 -9.86 -26.50
C PHE A 89 -14.02 -10.96 -26.57
N VAL A 90 -13.32 -11.15 -25.44
CA VAL A 90 -12.31 -12.19 -25.20
C VAL A 90 -12.82 -13.08 -24.10
N VAL A 91 -13.01 -14.37 -24.37
CA VAL A 91 -13.47 -15.32 -23.36
C VAL A 91 -12.28 -15.71 -22.49
N TYR A 92 -12.39 -15.50 -21.18
CA TYR A 92 -11.42 -16.00 -20.21
C TYR A 92 -11.91 -17.30 -19.56
N ASP A 93 -11.02 -18.01 -18.89
CA ASP A 93 -11.31 -19.23 -18.15
C ASP A 93 -11.77 -18.88 -16.73
N ASP A 94 -13.02 -19.15 -16.40
CA ASP A 94 -13.58 -18.91 -15.07
C ASP A 94 -13.10 -19.89 -13.99
N ASN A 95 -12.54 -21.04 -14.41
CA ASN A 95 -11.82 -21.95 -13.49
C ASN A 95 -10.40 -21.46 -13.16
N MET A 96 -9.87 -20.50 -13.92
CA MET A 96 -8.59 -19.85 -13.68
C MET A 96 -8.73 -18.33 -13.86
N LEU A 97 -9.24 -17.63 -12.84
CA LEU A 97 -9.57 -16.21 -12.90
C LEU A 97 -8.40 -15.29 -13.28
N HIS A 98 -7.15 -15.73 -13.10
CA HIS A 98 -5.97 -14.99 -13.56
C HIS A 98 -5.98 -14.75 -15.08
N SER A 99 -6.61 -15.62 -15.85
CA SER A 99 -6.83 -15.41 -17.29
C SER A 99 -7.68 -14.20 -17.61
N ALA A 100 -8.51 -13.73 -16.66
CA ALA A 100 -9.29 -12.49 -16.83
C ALA A 100 -8.39 -11.24 -16.90
N ASN A 101 -7.30 -11.19 -16.13
CA ASN A 101 -6.31 -10.11 -16.23
C ASN A 101 -5.58 -10.14 -17.59
N VAL A 102 -5.28 -11.32 -18.10
CA VAL A 102 -4.69 -11.49 -19.45
C VAL A 102 -5.69 -11.05 -20.52
N ALA A 103 -6.96 -11.46 -20.40
CA ALA A 103 -8.04 -11.06 -21.31
C ALA A 103 -8.28 -9.54 -21.26
N MET A 104 -8.18 -8.93 -20.07
CA MET A 104 -8.27 -7.47 -19.90
C MET A 104 -7.13 -6.75 -20.63
N THR A 105 -5.88 -7.21 -20.46
CA THR A 105 -4.71 -6.62 -21.13
C THR A 105 -4.83 -6.80 -22.66
N TYR A 106 -5.14 -8.00 -23.14
CA TYR A 106 -5.36 -8.29 -24.55
C TYR A 106 -6.51 -7.42 -25.11
N GLY A 107 -7.63 -7.39 -24.41
CA GLY A 107 -8.81 -6.60 -24.79
C GLY A 107 -8.52 -5.10 -24.85
N SER A 108 -7.71 -4.58 -23.94
CA SER A 108 -7.31 -3.16 -23.96
C SER A 108 -6.52 -2.77 -25.22
N ILE A 109 -5.76 -3.71 -25.80
CA ILE A 109 -4.99 -3.52 -27.02
C ILE A 109 -5.90 -3.65 -28.25
N HIS A 110 -6.80 -4.64 -28.25
CA HIS A 110 -7.63 -5.00 -29.40
C HIS A 110 -9.05 -4.41 -29.38
N ASN A 111 -9.33 -3.48 -28.44
CA ASN A 111 -10.64 -2.87 -28.21
C ASN A 111 -11.75 -3.90 -27.96
N ALA A 112 -11.46 -4.96 -27.20
CA ALA A 112 -12.39 -6.01 -26.83
C ALA A 112 -12.57 -6.05 -25.29
N VAL A 113 -13.71 -6.53 -24.82
CA VAL A 113 -13.97 -6.69 -23.39
C VAL A 113 -13.69 -8.12 -22.94
N PRO A 114 -13.16 -8.34 -21.72
CA PRO A 114 -13.10 -9.69 -21.14
C PRO A 114 -14.51 -10.17 -20.79
N ALA A 115 -14.79 -11.45 -21.00
CA ALA A 115 -16.07 -12.07 -20.69
C ALA A 115 -15.88 -13.50 -20.13
N SER A 116 -16.63 -13.86 -19.10
CA SER A 116 -16.78 -15.27 -18.70
C SER A 116 -17.54 -16.04 -19.79
N PRO A 117 -17.58 -17.38 -19.78
CA PRO A 117 -18.36 -18.15 -20.73
C PRO A 117 -19.84 -17.72 -20.78
N GLU A 118 -20.48 -17.55 -19.62
CA GLU A 118 -21.88 -17.09 -19.52
C GLU A 118 -22.08 -15.68 -20.12
N VAL A 119 -21.23 -14.72 -19.78
CA VAL A 119 -21.32 -13.35 -20.29
C VAL A 119 -21.04 -13.32 -21.80
N ALA A 120 -20.15 -14.18 -22.30
CA ALA A 120 -19.84 -14.31 -23.73
C ALA A 120 -21.05 -14.75 -24.55
N GLU A 121 -21.90 -15.64 -24.03
CA GLU A 121 -23.17 -16.04 -24.66
C GLU A 121 -24.10 -14.84 -24.82
N ARG A 122 -24.33 -14.10 -23.75
CA ARG A 122 -25.18 -12.89 -23.77
C ARG A 122 -24.63 -11.79 -24.68
N LEU A 123 -23.28 -11.64 -24.75
CA LEU A 123 -22.65 -10.69 -25.68
C LEU A 123 -22.83 -11.14 -27.15
N SER A 124 -22.79 -12.44 -27.41
CA SER A 124 -23.06 -12.98 -28.75
C SER A 124 -24.51 -12.72 -29.18
N GLU A 125 -25.47 -12.91 -28.28
CA GLU A 125 -26.87 -12.59 -28.51
C GLU A 125 -27.08 -11.09 -28.77
N ALA A 126 -26.31 -10.22 -28.07
CA ALA A 126 -26.30 -8.76 -28.31
C ALA A 126 -25.55 -8.36 -29.60
N GLY A 127 -25.05 -9.35 -30.35
CA GLY A 127 -24.40 -9.16 -31.67
C GLY A 127 -22.93 -8.71 -31.59
N PHE A 128 -22.21 -8.98 -30.48
CA PHE A 128 -20.79 -8.81 -30.40
C PHE A 128 -20.06 -10.08 -30.90
N ARG A 129 -18.93 -9.90 -31.57
CA ARG A 129 -18.12 -11.03 -32.03
C ARG A 129 -17.11 -11.49 -31.01
N LYS A 130 -16.81 -12.78 -30.97
CA LYS A 130 -15.68 -13.34 -30.24
C LYS A 130 -14.37 -12.98 -30.95
N VAL A 131 -13.45 -12.30 -30.22
CA VAL A 131 -12.13 -11.88 -30.72
C VAL A 131 -11.08 -12.93 -30.40
N ALA A 132 -11.13 -13.49 -29.18
CA ALA A 132 -10.24 -14.56 -28.74
C ALA A 132 -10.94 -15.43 -27.68
N ASP A 133 -10.41 -16.64 -27.48
CA ASP A 133 -10.85 -17.59 -26.47
C ASP A 133 -9.64 -18.13 -25.73
N PHE A 134 -9.60 -17.92 -24.43
CA PHE A 134 -8.48 -18.30 -23.55
C PHE A 134 -8.80 -19.45 -22.60
N ARG A 135 -9.97 -20.08 -22.74
CA ARG A 135 -10.35 -21.22 -21.92
C ARG A 135 -9.41 -22.41 -22.17
N GLY A 136 -8.94 -23.03 -21.07
CA GLY A 136 -8.07 -24.21 -21.13
C GLY A 136 -6.72 -23.96 -21.84
N ARG A 137 -6.34 -22.70 -22.06
CA ARG A 137 -5.14 -22.36 -22.82
C ARG A 137 -3.85 -22.53 -22.01
N TRP A 138 -3.90 -22.32 -20.72
CA TRP A 138 -2.77 -22.34 -19.80
C TRP A 138 -3.08 -23.24 -18.60
N ARG A 139 -2.07 -23.92 -18.09
CA ARG A 139 -2.18 -24.81 -16.94
C ARG A 139 -2.32 -24.05 -15.62
N ASP A 140 -1.63 -22.90 -15.53
CA ASP A 140 -1.55 -22.07 -14.33
C ASP A 140 -1.39 -20.58 -14.69
N ARG A 141 -1.46 -19.73 -13.67
CA ARG A 141 -1.33 -18.27 -13.82
C ARG A 141 0.04 -17.83 -14.32
N LEU A 142 1.10 -18.55 -13.96
CA LEU A 142 2.45 -18.20 -14.39
C LEU A 142 2.60 -18.34 -15.89
N GLU A 143 2.13 -19.47 -16.45
CA GLU A 143 2.13 -19.69 -17.91
C GLU A 143 1.29 -18.62 -18.64
N ALA A 144 0.14 -18.24 -18.06
CA ALA A 144 -0.72 -17.21 -18.62
C ALA A 144 -0.03 -15.84 -18.66
N TYR A 145 0.60 -15.43 -17.55
CA TYR A 145 1.30 -14.13 -17.49
C TYR A 145 2.62 -14.13 -18.28
N GLU A 146 3.34 -15.26 -18.37
CA GLU A 146 4.50 -15.37 -19.25
C GLU A 146 4.12 -15.20 -20.72
N TRP A 147 3.01 -15.86 -21.12
CA TRP A 147 2.48 -15.67 -22.47
C TRP A 147 2.09 -14.20 -22.72
N ALA A 148 1.40 -13.59 -21.77
CA ALA A 148 0.99 -12.19 -21.89
C ALA A 148 2.20 -11.24 -21.95
N PHE A 149 3.22 -11.45 -21.11
CA PHE A 149 4.46 -10.66 -21.14
C PHE A 149 5.16 -10.75 -22.50
N LYS A 150 5.32 -11.97 -23.03
CA LYS A 150 5.97 -12.21 -24.32
C LYS A 150 5.21 -11.58 -25.49
N ASN A 151 3.88 -11.60 -25.48
CA ASN A 151 3.08 -11.27 -26.66
C ASN A 151 2.42 -9.88 -26.60
N LEU A 152 2.19 -9.32 -25.42
CA LEU A 152 1.41 -8.10 -25.26
C LEU A 152 2.22 -6.91 -24.72
N MET A 153 3.26 -7.14 -23.93
CA MET A 153 3.96 -6.12 -23.16
C MET A 153 4.46 -4.93 -24.00
N GLN A 154 4.93 -5.17 -25.21
CA GLN A 154 5.45 -4.12 -26.10
C GLN A 154 4.37 -3.13 -26.56
N GLN A 155 3.11 -3.54 -26.56
CA GLN A 155 1.95 -2.72 -26.94
C GLN A 155 1.30 -2.02 -25.74
N CYS A 156 1.77 -2.31 -24.54
CA CYS A 156 1.26 -1.75 -23.30
C CYS A 156 1.91 -0.40 -22.95
N ASN A 157 1.29 0.31 -22.00
CA ASN A 157 1.83 1.53 -21.43
C ASN A 157 3.23 1.29 -20.84
N ARG A 158 4.13 2.27 -21.02
CA ARG A 158 5.54 2.16 -20.59
C ARG A 158 5.84 2.86 -19.26
N ARG A 159 4.80 3.26 -18.51
CA ARG A 159 4.92 3.91 -17.20
C ARG A 159 4.01 3.31 -16.14
N ILE A 160 2.95 2.60 -16.54
CA ILE A 160 1.86 2.15 -15.68
C ILE A 160 1.67 0.66 -15.86
N VAL A 161 1.66 -0.07 -14.75
CA VAL A 161 1.21 -1.46 -14.67
C VAL A 161 0.08 -1.61 -13.66
N GLY A 162 -0.75 -2.63 -13.82
CA GLY A 162 -1.82 -2.96 -12.88
C GLY A 162 -1.47 -4.20 -12.05
N SER A 163 -1.52 -4.11 -10.74
CA SER A 163 -1.55 -5.27 -9.85
C SER A 163 -2.99 -5.50 -9.42
N MET A 164 -3.61 -6.58 -9.92
CA MET A 164 -5.05 -6.79 -9.86
C MET A 164 -5.36 -8.18 -9.31
N CYS A 165 -5.50 -8.26 -7.99
CA CYS A 165 -5.76 -9.52 -7.30
C CYS A 165 -7.09 -10.14 -7.74
N VAL A 166 -7.04 -11.42 -8.10
CA VAL A 166 -8.20 -12.23 -8.54
C VAL A 166 -8.21 -13.63 -7.91
N ASP A 167 -7.43 -13.86 -6.86
CA ASP A 167 -7.39 -15.16 -6.18
C ASP A 167 -8.73 -15.50 -5.54
N PRO A 168 -9.31 -16.69 -5.79
CA PRO A 168 -10.45 -17.19 -5.07
C PRO A 168 -10.07 -17.71 -3.66
N PRO A 169 -10.99 -17.70 -2.68
CA PRO A 169 -12.33 -17.14 -2.81
C PRO A 169 -12.29 -15.61 -2.88
N LEU A 170 -13.15 -15.03 -3.74
CA LEU A 170 -13.28 -13.58 -3.84
C LEU A 170 -13.79 -13.01 -2.52
N THR A 171 -12.89 -12.44 -1.73
CA THR A 171 -13.18 -11.81 -0.46
C THR A 171 -13.73 -10.40 -0.65
N SER A 172 -14.08 -9.72 0.43
CA SER A 172 -14.43 -8.29 0.38
C SER A 172 -13.32 -7.42 -0.22
N PHE A 173 -12.07 -7.87 -0.16
CA PHE A 173 -10.89 -7.24 -0.77
C PHE A 173 -10.75 -7.56 -2.25
N THR A 174 -10.81 -8.84 -2.60
CA THR A 174 -10.54 -9.31 -3.97
C THR A 174 -11.76 -9.21 -4.87
N ASN A 175 -12.96 -9.11 -4.29
CA ASN A 175 -14.22 -8.92 -5.02
C ASN A 175 -14.43 -7.48 -5.52
N LYS A 176 -13.37 -6.74 -5.76
CA LYS A 176 -13.44 -5.35 -6.24
C LYS A 176 -12.82 -5.25 -7.62
N HIS A 177 -13.32 -4.30 -8.41
CA HIS A 177 -12.78 -4.06 -9.75
C HIS A 177 -11.67 -3.01 -9.77
N HIS A 178 -11.27 -2.51 -8.58
CA HIS A 178 -10.18 -1.56 -8.42
C HIS A 178 -10.23 -0.42 -9.45
N VAL A 179 -9.15 -0.22 -10.20
CA VAL A 179 -8.98 0.81 -11.23
C VAL A 179 -8.99 0.24 -12.65
N ARG A 180 -9.69 -0.87 -12.88
CA ARG A 180 -9.68 -1.58 -14.18
C ARG A 180 -10.07 -0.70 -15.35
N ASP A 181 -11.05 0.19 -15.17
CA ASP A 181 -11.46 1.15 -16.19
C ASP A 181 -10.29 2.03 -16.66
N TYR A 182 -9.49 2.51 -15.70
CA TYR A 182 -8.33 3.33 -16.01
C TYR A 182 -7.20 2.51 -16.65
N LEU A 183 -6.89 1.34 -16.11
CA LEU A 183 -5.87 0.45 -16.65
C LEU A 183 -6.15 0.08 -18.11
N VAL A 184 -7.40 -0.24 -18.42
CA VAL A 184 -7.84 -0.51 -19.81
C VAL A 184 -7.72 0.75 -20.67
N ALA A 185 -8.15 1.91 -20.17
CA ALA A 185 -8.08 3.14 -20.93
C ALA A 185 -6.65 3.51 -21.33
N VAL A 186 -5.67 3.29 -20.44
CA VAL A 186 -4.25 3.62 -20.69
C VAL A 186 -3.43 2.46 -21.25
N LYS A 187 -4.06 1.30 -21.54
CA LYS A 187 -3.41 0.07 -22.03
C LYS A 187 -2.32 -0.42 -21.08
N ALA A 188 -2.58 -0.45 -19.79
CA ALA A 188 -1.63 -0.97 -18.81
C ALA A 188 -1.53 -2.50 -18.90
N PHE A 189 -0.33 -3.04 -18.73
CA PHE A 189 -0.12 -4.46 -18.49
C PHE A 189 -0.61 -4.80 -17.08
N SER A 190 -1.40 -5.86 -16.94
CA SER A 190 -2.02 -6.21 -15.66
C SER A 190 -1.73 -7.65 -15.28
N PHE A 191 -1.44 -7.86 -14.00
CA PHE A 191 -1.08 -9.16 -13.44
C PHE A 191 -1.52 -9.28 -11.98
N ASP A 192 -1.43 -10.50 -11.47
CA ASP A 192 -1.52 -10.87 -10.06
C ASP A 192 -0.44 -11.91 -9.79
N LEU A 193 0.74 -11.44 -9.40
CA LEU A 193 1.92 -12.26 -9.15
C LEU A 193 2.41 -12.02 -7.72
N SER A 194 2.81 -13.10 -7.05
CA SER A 194 3.44 -13.04 -5.74
C SER A 194 4.80 -12.35 -5.80
N THR A 195 5.10 -11.59 -4.75
CA THR A 195 6.42 -10.97 -4.52
C THR A 195 7.19 -11.65 -3.39
N LYS A 196 6.59 -12.68 -2.76
CA LYS A 196 7.28 -13.48 -1.73
C LYS A 196 8.48 -14.18 -2.32
N ILE A 197 9.61 -14.02 -1.69
CA ILE A 197 10.88 -14.66 -2.12
C ILE A 197 10.78 -16.18 -2.22
N ARG A 198 9.85 -16.79 -1.50
CA ARG A 198 9.47 -18.19 -1.57
C ARG A 198 8.94 -18.60 -2.96
N ASP A 199 8.14 -17.74 -3.57
CA ASP A 199 7.43 -18.00 -4.83
C ASP A 199 8.31 -17.59 -6.02
N ARG A 200 9.48 -18.22 -6.12
CA ARG A 200 10.61 -17.82 -6.99
C ARG A 200 10.22 -17.54 -8.44
N ARG A 201 9.45 -18.43 -9.05
CA ARG A 201 9.07 -18.31 -10.47
C ARG A 201 8.18 -17.09 -10.72
N GLU A 202 7.25 -16.81 -9.81
CA GLU A 202 6.41 -15.62 -9.89
C GLU A 202 7.22 -14.34 -9.66
N VAL A 203 8.12 -14.36 -8.66
CA VAL A 203 9.03 -13.26 -8.36
C VAL A 203 9.95 -12.94 -9.55
N GLU A 204 10.52 -13.96 -10.20
CA GLU A 204 11.34 -13.79 -11.39
C GLU A 204 10.56 -13.15 -12.55
N LEU A 205 9.30 -13.58 -12.76
CA LEU A 205 8.44 -12.98 -13.78
C LEU A 205 8.05 -11.54 -13.42
N PHE A 206 7.71 -11.28 -12.15
CA PHE A 206 7.42 -9.94 -11.65
C PHE A 206 8.60 -8.99 -11.91
N ASP A 207 9.81 -9.40 -11.54
CA ASP A 207 11.02 -8.60 -11.76
C ASP A 207 11.33 -8.40 -13.25
N ARG A 208 11.12 -9.41 -14.10
CA ARG A 208 11.28 -9.30 -15.57
C ARG A 208 10.30 -8.31 -16.17
N ILE A 209 9.03 -8.32 -15.72
CA ILE A 209 8.02 -7.36 -16.16
C ILE A 209 8.46 -5.94 -15.80
N LEU A 210 8.74 -5.66 -14.53
CA LEU A 210 9.07 -4.30 -14.09
C LEU A 210 10.44 -3.81 -14.60
N SER A 211 11.45 -4.68 -14.65
CA SER A 211 12.78 -4.32 -15.18
C SER A 211 12.79 -4.00 -16.67
N SER A 212 11.74 -4.39 -17.41
CA SER A 212 11.59 -4.03 -18.83
C SER A 212 11.26 -2.55 -19.07
N PHE A 213 11.10 -1.74 -18.01
CA PHE A 213 10.80 -0.30 -18.10
C PHE A 213 12.06 0.55 -17.90
N ASP A 214 12.24 1.56 -18.74
CA ASP A 214 13.46 2.40 -18.76
C ASP A 214 13.39 3.64 -17.86
N SER A 215 12.25 3.87 -17.19
CA SER A 215 12.01 5.06 -16.37
C SER A 215 11.20 4.73 -15.13
N LEU A 216 11.14 5.66 -14.18
CA LEU A 216 10.28 5.57 -13.01
C LEU A 216 8.87 5.18 -13.42
N GLY A 217 8.36 4.07 -12.88
CA GLY A 217 7.02 3.54 -13.16
C GLY A 217 6.11 3.57 -11.94
N VAL A 218 4.83 3.27 -12.17
CA VAL A 218 3.82 3.15 -11.12
C VAL A 218 3.08 1.82 -11.24
N VAL A 219 2.90 1.16 -10.10
CA VAL A 219 1.97 0.04 -9.92
C VAL A 219 0.65 0.61 -9.40
N LEU A 220 -0.43 0.45 -10.17
CA LEU A 220 -1.79 0.78 -9.74
C LEU A 220 -2.53 -0.49 -9.29
N GLY A 221 -3.30 -0.39 -8.23
CA GLY A 221 -4.06 -1.49 -7.67
C GLY A 221 -3.51 -1.93 -6.32
N TRP A 222 -3.53 -3.23 -6.06
CA TRP A 222 -3.06 -3.79 -4.80
C TRP A 222 -2.22 -5.04 -5.06
N HIS A 223 -1.33 -5.32 -4.14
CA HIS A 223 -0.47 -6.50 -4.21
C HIS A 223 -1.29 -7.81 -4.18
N CYS A 224 -0.65 -8.92 -4.53
CA CYS A 224 -1.23 -10.25 -4.37
C CYS A 224 -1.66 -10.47 -2.91
N ILE A 225 -2.88 -10.98 -2.70
CA ILE A 225 -3.45 -11.15 -1.34
C ILE A 225 -2.59 -12.03 -0.43
N ARG A 226 -1.78 -12.89 -1.02
CA ARG A 226 -0.86 -13.78 -0.30
C ARG A 226 0.41 -13.10 0.19
N ASP A 227 0.70 -11.89 -0.32
CA ASP A 227 1.92 -11.17 -0.01
C ASP A 227 1.74 -10.29 1.24
N LEU A 228 2.87 -9.94 1.83
CA LEU A 228 2.92 -8.81 2.75
C LEU A 228 3.08 -7.51 1.94
N GLU A 229 2.34 -6.50 2.33
CA GLU A 229 2.41 -5.15 1.71
C GLU A 229 3.85 -4.65 1.59
N SER A 230 4.63 -4.78 2.68
CA SER A 230 6.03 -4.33 2.71
C SER A 230 6.93 -5.06 1.72
N GLU A 231 6.71 -6.35 1.48
CA GLU A 231 7.44 -7.14 0.48
C GLU A 231 7.12 -6.67 -0.93
N ALA A 232 5.83 -6.48 -1.22
CA ALA A 232 5.36 -6.04 -2.54
C ALA A 232 5.86 -4.64 -2.89
N VAL A 233 5.76 -3.69 -1.96
CA VAL A 233 6.27 -2.33 -2.15
C VAL A 233 7.79 -2.30 -2.30
N ALA A 234 8.51 -3.07 -1.48
CA ALA A 234 9.97 -3.17 -1.59
C ALA A 234 10.40 -3.77 -2.93
N ARG A 235 9.70 -4.79 -3.43
CA ARG A 235 9.99 -5.42 -4.73
C ARG A 235 9.73 -4.45 -5.88
N ALA A 236 8.62 -3.73 -5.87
CA ALA A 236 8.32 -2.67 -6.82
C ALA A 236 9.38 -1.56 -6.79
N SER A 237 9.77 -1.10 -5.59
CA SER A 237 10.79 -0.07 -5.38
C SER A 237 12.16 -0.50 -5.92
N ARG A 238 12.59 -1.75 -5.68
CA ARG A 238 13.84 -2.33 -6.23
C ARG A 238 13.88 -2.27 -7.75
N ASN A 239 12.74 -2.35 -8.41
CA ASN A 239 12.61 -2.25 -9.85
C ASN A 239 12.39 -0.80 -10.35
N GLY A 240 12.44 0.20 -9.47
CA GLY A 240 12.27 1.61 -9.81
C GLY A 240 10.82 2.01 -10.03
N PHE A 241 9.90 1.36 -9.30
CA PHE A 241 8.49 1.69 -9.26
C PHE A 241 8.09 2.22 -7.88
N PHE A 242 7.01 2.96 -7.83
CA PHE A 242 6.25 3.22 -6.63
C PHE A 242 4.83 2.66 -6.79
N VAL A 243 4.11 2.49 -5.70
CA VAL A 243 2.77 1.91 -5.67
C VAL A 243 1.75 3.00 -5.36
N LEU A 244 0.67 3.03 -6.11
CA LEU A 244 -0.55 3.74 -5.73
C LEU A 244 -1.55 2.70 -5.28
N CYS A 245 -1.59 2.50 -3.98
CA CYS A 245 -2.47 1.58 -3.32
C CYS A 245 -3.93 1.90 -3.65
N ASN A 246 -4.65 0.89 -4.03
CA ASN A 246 -6.03 1.06 -4.40
C ASN A 246 -6.82 -0.25 -4.30
N LEU A 247 -7.59 -0.36 -3.25
CA LEU A 247 -8.49 -1.49 -3.06
C LEU A 247 -9.74 -1.37 -3.95
N HIS A 248 -10.31 -0.15 -4.06
CA HIS A 248 -11.47 0.09 -4.89
C HIS A 248 -11.68 1.58 -5.15
N SER A 249 -11.35 2.04 -6.34
CA SER A 249 -11.62 3.41 -6.82
C SER A 249 -12.21 3.36 -8.22
N PRO A 250 -13.50 3.10 -8.32
CA PRO A 250 -14.19 3.03 -9.61
C PRO A 250 -14.20 4.40 -10.29
N ASN A 251 -14.44 4.40 -11.60
CA ASN A 251 -14.56 5.60 -12.41
C ASN A 251 -13.29 6.46 -12.53
N LEU A 252 -12.10 5.89 -12.29
CA LEU A 252 -10.86 6.66 -12.38
C LEU A 252 -10.64 7.24 -13.78
N SER A 253 -11.11 6.58 -14.83
CA SER A 253 -11.13 7.12 -16.20
C SER A 253 -12.01 8.35 -16.36
N VAL A 254 -13.05 8.52 -15.51
CA VAL A 254 -13.89 9.72 -15.46
C VAL A 254 -13.22 10.80 -14.61
N HIS A 255 -12.73 10.44 -13.43
CA HIS A 255 -12.04 11.35 -12.52
C HIS A 255 -10.86 12.04 -13.21
N SER A 256 -10.09 11.30 -14.02
CA SER A 256 -8.96 11.83 -14.80
C SER A 256 -9.36 12.79 -15.92
N GLY A 257 -10.62 12.75 -16.34
CA GLY A 257 -11.18 13.67 -17.34
C GLY A 257 -11.63 15.03 -16.78
N ILE A 258 -11.84 15.13 -15.47
CA ILE A 258 -12.23 16.40 -14.84
C ILE A 258 -11.09 17.40 -14.99
N LYS A 259 -11.42 18.64 -15.39
CA LYS A 259 -10.44 19.73 -15.56
C LYS A 259 -10.79 20.87 -14.61
N THR A 260 -9.75 21.43 -14.02
CA THR A 260 -9.88 22.53 -13.07
C THR A 260 -8.79 23.58 -13.29
N ASP A 261 -9.15 24.83 -13.09
CA ASP A 261 -8.22 25.97 -13.01
C ASP A 261 -7.93 26.36 -11.54
N PHE A 262 -8.37 25.52 -10.60
CA PHE A 262 -8.20 25.74 -9.17
C PHE A 262 -6.71 25.80 -8.82
N LYS A 263 -6.34 26.77 -7.97
CA LYS A 263 -4.99 26.89 -7.43
C LYS A 263 -4.91 26.16 -6.10
N PHE A 264 -4.24 25.02 -6.09
CA PHE A 264 -4.07 24.21 -4.89
C PHE A 264 -3.11 24.91 -3.93
N LYS A 265 -3.64 25.55 -2.92
CA LYS A 265 -2.91 26.24 -1.86
C LYS A 265 -3.61 26.05 -0.55
N GLN A 266 -2.84 25.99 0.52
CA GLN A 266 -3.34 26.02 1.90
C GLN A 266 -2.59 27.08 2.69
N ASN A 267 -3.18 27.54 3.77
CA ASN A 267 -2.53 28.47 4.67
C ASN A 267 -1.54 27.72 5.56
N HIS A 268 -0.35 28.26 5.68
CA HIS A 268 0.72 27.74 6.51
C HIS A 268 0.96 28.66 7.70
N ALA A 269 1.24 28.07 8.87
CA ALA A 269 1.75 28.84 9.98
C ALA A 269 3.09 29.50 9.59
N SER A 270 3.22 30.76 9.87
CA SER A 270 4.47 31.54 9.62
C SER A 270 5.35 31.68 10.86
N LYS A 271 4.73 31.62 12.04
CA LYS A 271 5.40 31.73 13.35
C LYS A 271 4.67 30.88 14.38
N VAL A 272 5.42 30.28 15.26
CA VAL A 272 4.91 29.52 16.41
C VAL A 272 5.55 30.06 17.69
N LYS A 273 4.73 30.29 18.72
CA LYS A 273 5.23 30.53 20.09
C LYS A 273 5.57 29.17 20.70
N LEU A 274 6.83 28.98 21.04
CA LEU A 274 7.24 27.79 21.76
C LEU A 274 6.89 27.93 23.25
N GLU A 275 6.16 26.96 23.77
CA GLU A 275 5.70 26.85 25.16
C GLU A 275 6.18 25.54 25.77
N GLU A 276 6.30 25.47 27.09
CA GLU A 276 6.65 24.26 27.84
C GLU A 276 5.45 23.33 27.96
N LYS A 277 4.90 22.90 26.83
CA LYS A 277 3.71 22.04 26.71
C LYS A 277 4.01 20.78 25.94
N VAL A 278 3.03 19.87 25.95
CA VAL A 278 2.96 18.70 25.07
C VAL A 278 2.27 19.12 23.79
N TYR A 279 3.01 19.20 22.70
CA TYR A 279 2.47 19.43 21.36
C TYR A 279 1.95 18.11 20.80
N VAL A 280 0.67 18.06 20.47
CA VAL A 280 0.02 16.86 19.92
C VAL A 280 -0.48 17.15 18.51
N VAL A 281 -0.06 16.32 17.54
CA VAL A 281 -0.59 16.36 16.18
C VAL A 281 -1.27 15.05 15.83
N PHE A 282 -2.53 15.13 15.37
CA PHE A 282 -3.26 14.00 14.82
C PHE A 282 -3.15 14.00 13.30
N VAL A 283 -2.79 12.86 12.71
CA VAL A 283 -2.60 12.68 11.27
C VAL A 283 -3.42 11.52 10.81
N GLN A 284 -4.42 11.75 9.97
CA GLN A 284 -5.17 10.67 9.34
C GLN A 284 -4.49 10.22 8.06
N SER A 285 -4.14 8.95 8.03
CA SER A 285 -3.71 8.24 6.87
C SER A 285 -3.98 6.75 7.04
N ASP A 286 -4.18 6.04 5.97
CA ASP A 286 -4.17 4.59 5.92
C ASP A 286 -3.21 4.05 4.85
N GLY A 287 -2.57 4.94 4.11
CA GLY A 287 -1.66 4.59 3.01
C GLY A 287 -2.35 4.25 1.69
N ASP A 288 -3.66 4.03 1.67
CA ASP A 288 -4.43 3.60 0.49
C ASP A 288 -4.85 4.78 -0.41
N ALA A 289 -4.06 5.77 -0.43
CA ALA A 289 -4.02 7.00 -1.23
C ALA A 289 -5.27 7.33 -2.08
N ILE A 290 -5.48 6.64 -3.20
CA ILE A 290 -6.60 6.93 -4.10
C ILE A 290 -7.92 6.45 -3.48
N TRP A 291 -7.93 5.25 -2.91
CA TRP A 291 -9.12 4.69 -2.30
C TRP A 291 -9.58 5.51 -1.08
N ALA A 292 -8.67 5.89 -0.21
CA ALA A 292 -8.96 6.72 0.95
C ALA A 292 -9.61 8.04 0.55
N MET A 293 -9.04 8.76 -0.41
CA MET A 293 -9.57 10.03 -0.89
C MET A 293 -10.86 9.87 -1.71
N ASN A 294 -10.98 8.83 -2.53
CA ASN A 294 -12.21 8.54 -3.27
C ASN A 294 -13.40 8.24 -2.34
N ASN A 295 -13.15 7.56 -1.23
CA ASN A 295 -14.14 7.26 -0.20
C ASN A 295 -14.25 8.35 0.88
N PHE A 296 -13.86 9.59 0.58
CA PHE A 296 -13.91 10.71 1.53
C PHE A 296 -13.17 10.40 2.84
N GLN A 297 -11.99 9.76 2.69
CA GLN A 297 -11.21 9.23 3.79
C GLN A 297 -12.10 8.45 4.78
N ASN A 298 -12.74 7.44 4.22
CA ASN A 298 -13.67 6.56 4.90
C ASN A 298 -14.83 7.31 5.62
N LEU A 299 -15.33 8.35 4.93
CA LEU A 299 -16.41 9.26 5.33
C LEU A 299 -16.07 10.23 6.47
N ASN A 300 -14.90 10.16 7.09
CA ASN A 300 -14.48 11.11 8.13
C ASN A 300 -14.43 12.57 7.61
N TRP A 301 -14.14 12.77 6.31
CA TRP A 301 -14.17 14.09 5.70
C TRP A 301 -15.55 14.74 5.71
N LEU A 302 -16.62 13.94 5.67
CA LEU A 302 -18.00 14.40 5.65
C LEU A 302 -18.62 14.53 7.04
N ASP A 303 -17.91 14.10 8.09
CA ASP A 303 -18.41 14.14 9.47
C ASP A 303 -18.59 15.58 9.96
N SER A 304 -19.71 15.84 10.67
CA SER A 304 -20.05 17.14 11.21
C SER A 304 -19.11 17.64 12.31
N GLN A 305 -18.30 16.76 12.91
CA GLN A 305 -17.29 17.10 13.90
C GLN A 305 -15.96 17.52 13.27
N ARG A 306 -15.77 17.27 11.97
CA ARG A 306 -14.59 17.76 11.23
C ARG A 306 -14.53 19.29 11.28
N GLY A 307 -13.33 19.82 11.40
CA GLY A 307 -13.09 21.26 11.48
C GLY A 307 -13.37 21.87 12.86
N ARG A 308 -13.76 21.09 13.87
CA ARG A 308 -13.96 21.56 15.25
C ARG A 308 -12.67 21.63 16.06
N PHE A 309 -11.60 20.95 15.60
CA PHE A 309 -10.29 20.90 16.24
C PHE A 309 -9.18 20.81 15.16
N PRO A 310 -7.92 21.18 15.46
CA PRO A 310 -6.80 21.06 14.57
C PRO A 310 -6.59 19.59 14.16
N TYR A 311 -6.52 19.33 12.84
CA TYR A 311 -6.36 17.99 12.31
C TYR A 311 -5.55 18.00 11.00
N THR A 312 -4.71 16.99 10.82
CA THR A 312 -3.88 16.84 9.62
C THR A 312 -4.35 15.66 8.79
N TRP A 313 -4.47 15.87 7.50
CA TRP A 313 -4.92 14.88 6.52
C TRP A 313 -3.80 14.55 5.56
N GLU A 314 -3.51 13.29 5.43
CA GLU A 314 -2.65 12.82 4.35
C GLU A 314 -3.43 12.84 3.03
N VAL A 315 -2.83 13.42 2.00
CA VAL A 315 -3.42 13.47 0.66
C VAL A 315 -2.42 12.98 -0.37
N GLN A 316 -2.93 12.34 -1.41
CA GLN A 316 -2.11 11.89 -2.52
C GLN A 316 -1.98 13.01 -3.57
N PRO A 317 -0.82 13.69 -3.69
CA PRO A 317 -0.69 14.85 -4.56
C PRO A 317 -0.72 14.50 -6.05
N LEU A 318 -0.49 13.24 -6.43
CA LEU A 318 -0.66 12.76 -7.81
C LEU A 318 -2.09 12.91 -8.34
N LEU A 319 -3.09 13.04 -7.46
CA LEU A 319 -4.47 13.30 -7.86
C LEU A 319 -4.60 14.61 -8.65
N LEU A 320 -3.61 15.51 -8.57
CA LEU A 320 -3.52 16.67 -9.45
C LEU A 320 -3.61 16.29 -10.94
N ASP A 321 -3.00 15.18 -11.32
CA ASP A 321 -3.03 14.66 -12.69
C ASP A 321 -4.08 13.56 -12.88
N LEU A 322 -4.33 12.75 -11.85
CA LEU A 322 -5.12 11.52 -11.94
C LEU A 322 -6.60 11.71 -11.60
N ALA A 323 -6.92 12.59 -10.65
CA ALA A 323 -8.29 12.89 -10.23
C ALA A 323 -8.41 14.32 -9.67
N PRO A 324 -8.15 15.36 -10.48
CA PRO A 324 -8.05 16.75 -9.99
C PRO A 324 -9.36 17.24 -9.34
N GLY A 325 -10.52 16.74 -9.75
CA GLY A 325 -11.79 17.08 -9.15
C GLY A 325 -11.97 16.56 -7.72
N ILE A 326 -11.39 15.39 -7.42
CA ILE A 326 -11.34 14.85 -6.06
C ILE A 326 -10.44 15.75 -5.21
N LEU A 327 -9.22 16.01 -5.64
CA LEU A 327 -8.27 16.85 -4.90
C LEU A 327 -8.85 18.25 -4.67
N GLU A 328 -9.47 18.88 -5.69
CA GLU A 328 -10.11 20.19 -5.57
C GLU A 328 -11.22 20.19 -4.54
N HIS A 329 -12.01 19.11 -4.44
CA HIS A 329 -13.09 19.04 -3.45
C HIS A 329 -12.52 19.15 -2.02
N TYR A 330 -11.44 18.43 -1.70
CA TYR A 330 -10.79 18.52 -0.40
C TYR A 330 -10.29 19.94 -0.11
N TYR A 331 -9.55 20.55 -1.02
CA TYR A 331 -9.03 21.90 -0.82
C TYR A 331 -10.12 22.95 -0.67
N ARG A 332 -11.23 22.85 -1.43
CA ARG A 332 -12.34 23.83 -1.35
C ARG A 332 -13.18 23.69 -0.10
N THR A 333 -13.27 22.51 0.46
CA THR A 333 -14.10 22.23 1.63
C THR A 333 -13.32 22.15 2.93
N ALA A 334 -12.00 22.34 2.86
CA ALA A 334 -11.14 22.45 4.03
C ALA A 334 -11.50 23.67 4.89
N THR A 335 -11.48 23.47 6.20
CA THR A 335 -11.64 24.52 7.22
C THR A 335 -10.27 25.07 7.65
N SER A 336 -10.24 26.06 8.51
CA SER A 336 -9.00 26.57 9.11
C SER A 336 -8.28 25.55 10.01
N ASN A 337 -9.01 24.54 10.49
CA ASN A 337 -8.49 23.47 11.33
C ASN A 337 -7.98 22.26 10.54
N ASP A 338 -8.29 22.16 9.25
CA ASP A 338 -7.77 21.13 8.37
C ASP A 338 -6.41 21.54 7.79
N TYR A 339 -5.47 20.61 7.74
CA TYR A 339 -4.16 20.82 7.12
C TYR A 339 -3.77 19.58 6.31
N PHE A 340 -3.17 19.78 5.14
CA PHE A 340 -2.77 18.69 4.24
C PHE A 340 -1.27 18.46 4.25
N ILE A 341 -0.88 17.18 4.28
CA ILE A 341 0.48 16.71 4.03
C ILE A 341 0.47 15.68 2.89
N ALA A 342 1.61 15.47 2.26
CA ALA A 342 1.73 14.43 1.24
C ALA A 342 1.97 13.07 1.88
N GLY A 343 1.49 12.01 1.25
CA GLY A 343 1.80 10.64 1.66
C GLY A 343 1.06 9.55 0.90
N PRO A 344 1.39 8.30 1.19
CA PRO A 344 2.64 7.86 1.80
C PRO A 344 3.82 8.05 0.85
N SER A 345 4.94 8.44 1.42
CA SER A 345 6.26 8.72 0.81
C SER A 345 6.28 9.82 -0.26
N GLY A 346 5.18 10.55 -0.50
CA GLY A 346 5.10 11.68 -1.42
C GLY A 346 4.31 11.40 -2.70
N ALA A 347 4.99 11.18 -3.83
CA ALA A 347 4.31 10.89 -5.10
C ALA A 347 3.63 9.50 -5.12
N GLY A 348 3.76 8.71 -4.08
CA GLY A 348 3.15 7.40 -3.93
C GLY A 348 3.94 6.55 -2.95
N TYR A 349 3.44 5.36 -2.65
CA TYR A 349 4.05 4.47 -1.69
C TYR A 349 5.30 3.80 -2.29
N THR A 350 6.44 4.03 -1.66
CA THR A 350 7.72 3.39 -2.00
C THR A 350 8.49 3.06 -0.72
N ALA A 351 9.44 2.13 -0.80
CA ALA A 351 10.46 1.91 0.21
C ALA A 351 11.72 2.72 -0.21
N PRO A 352 11.94 3.93 0.30
CA PRO A 352 12.99 4.82 -0.20
C PRO A 352 14.39 4.23 -0.15
N SER A 353 14.76 3.50 0.92
CA SER A 353 16.07 2.84 1.06
C SER A 353 16.36 1.81 -0.03
N ILE A 354 15.31 1.29 -0.68
CA ILE A 354 15.38 0.21 -1.66
C ILE A 354 15.12 0.73 -3.08
N ASN A 355 14.55 1.92 -3.23
CA ASN A 355 14.11 2.43 -4.52
C ASN A 355 15.30 2.72 -5.45
N LYS A 356 15.40 1.93 -6.51
CA LYS A 356 16.45 2.06 -7.56
C LYS A 356 16.44 3.43 -8.25
N ARG A 357 15.29 4.13 -8.26
CA ARG A 357 15.10 5.44 -8.92
C ARG A 357 14.65 6.52 -7.93
N LEU A 358 15.21 6.50 -6.71
CA LEU A 358 14.83 7.41 -5.64
C LEU A 358 14.92 8.87 -6.08
N ASP A 359 15.96 9.28 -6.79
CA ASP A 359 16.11 10.68 -7.25
C ASP A 359 15.00 11.11 -8.21
N GLU A 360 14.63 10.25 -9.17
CA GLU A 360 13.51 10.52 -10.07
C GLU A 360 12.17 10.58 -9.30
N PHE A 361 11.99 9.70 -8.31
CA PHE A 361 10.80 9.69 -7.45
C PHE A 361 10.70 10.96 -6.61
N LEU A 362 11.79 11.40 -5.99
CA LEU A 362 11.84 12.62 -5.20
C LEU A 362 11.60 13.87 -6.07
N GLU A 363 12.07 13.89 -7.32
CA GLU A 363 11.79 14.98 -8.25
C GLU A 363 10.29 15.06 -8.61
N GLN A 364 9.63 13.91 -8.82
CA GLN A 364 8.17 13.88 -9.00
C GLN A 364 7.46 14.35 -7.72
N THR A 365 7.87 13.87 -6.55
CA THR A 365 7.35 14.29 -5.25
C THR A 365 7.44 15.80 -5.07
N ARG A 366 8.63 16.40 -5.30
CA ARG A 366 8.84 17.85 -5.22
C ARG A 366 7.85 18.60 -6.10
N ARG A 367 7.75 18.22 -7.37
CA ARG A 367 6.88 18.87 -8.35
C ARG A 367 5.40 18.84 -7.92
N TYR A 368 4.90 17.69 -7.45
CA TYR A 368 3.51 17.58 -7.02
C TYR A 368 3.25 18.29 -5.70
N MET A 369 4.16 18.23 -4.74
CA MET A 369 4.03 18.94 -3.47
C MET A 369 4.01 20.47 -3.68
N GLU A 370 4.90 21.00 -4.51
CA GLU A 370 4.92 22.43 -4.87
C GLU A 370 3.60 22.86 -5.55
N ALA A 371 3.12 22.08 -6.51
CA ALA A 371 1.87 22.35 -7.21
C ALA A 371 0.64 22.29 -6.31
N CYS A 372 0.68 21.48 -5.25
CA CYS A 372 -0.39 21.34 -4.27
C CYS A 372 -0.18 22.21 -3.01
N GLY A 373 0.91 22.95 -2.89
CA GLY A 373 1.20 23.79 -1.72
C GLY A 373 1.43 22.99 -0.44
N LEU A 374 2.01 21.78 -0.55
CA LEU A 374 2.29 20.89 0.59
C LEU A 374 3.71 21.17 1.13
N LYS A 375 3.84 21.17 2.47
CA LYS A 375 5.09 21.49 3.18
C LYS A 375 5.58 20.41 4.12
N SER A 376 4.84 19.30 4.21
CA SER A 376 5.22 18.13 5.02
C SER A 376 4.77 16.87 4.32
N ILE A 377 5.39 15.75 4.68
CA ILE A 377 5.19 14.46 4.06
C ILE A 377 5.29 13.35 5.11
N LEU A 378 4.45 12.35 5.00
CA LEU A 378 4.64 11.07 5.68
C LEU A 378 5.48 10.14 4.79
N ILE A 379 6.56 9.62 5.34
CA ILE A 379 7.47 8.69 4.67
C ILE A 379 7.29 7.32 5.30
N MET A 380 7.02 6.33 4.47
CA MET A 380 7.03 4.91 4.86
C MET A 380 8.25 4.25 4.25
N ASN A 381 9.06 3.63 5.09
CA ASN A 381 10.28 2.92 4.70
C ASN A 381 10.30 1.52 5.30
N ARG A 382 9.18 0.78 5.08
CA ARG A 382 8.96 -0.52 5.67
C ARG A 382 10.07 -1.52 5.37
N ASN A 383 10.51 -2.21 6.41
CA ASN A 383 11.44 -3.32 6.27
C ASN A 383 10.70 -4.56 5.73
N PRO A 384 11.02 -5.05 4.52
CA PRO A 384 10.35 -6.22 3.96
C PRO A 384 10.73 -7.53 4.64
N ARG A 385 11.78 -7.53 5.48
CA ARG A 385 12.33 -8.73 6.10
C ARG A 385 12.10 -8.79 7.61
N VAL A 386 11.75 -7.66 8.22
CA VAL A 386 11.51 -7.56 9.66
C VAL A 386 10.10 -7.05 9.88
N ALA A 387 9.24 -7.88 10.47
CA ALA A 387 7.84 -7.57 10.65
C ALA A 387 7.64 -6.33 11.55
N TYR A 388 6.68 -5.50 11.18
CA TYR A 388 6.22 -4.33 11.95
C TYR A 388 7.30 -3.28 12.26
N GLN A 389 8.34 -3.19 11.43
CA GLN A 389 9.42 -2.20 11.62
C GLN A 389 9.70 -1.41 10.35
N GLU A 390 10.16 -0.18 10.53
CA GLU A 390 10.68 0.64 9.46
C GLU A 390 12.19 0.41 9.27
N LEU A 391 12.73 0.68 8.09
CA LEU A 391 14.17 0.74 7.86
C LEU A 391 14.71 2.08 8.35
N GLU A 392 15.62 2.05 9.30
CA GLU A 392 16.36 3.22 9.76
C GLU A 392 17.62 3.43 8.92
N ASP A 393 17.46 4.16 7.84
CA ASP A 393 18.53 4.46 6.89
C ASP A 393 18.86 5.95 6.94
N PRO A 394 20.03 6.35 7.47
CA PRO A 394 20.39 7.76 7.63
C PRO A 394 20.51 8.53 6.30
N ARG A 395 20.64 7.83 5.17
CA ARG A 395 20.66 8.46 3.85
C ARG A 395 19.30 9.03 3.46
N ILE A 396 18.20 8.51 4.02
CA ILE A 396 16.85 8.92 3.64
C ILE A 396 16.49 10.32 4.13
N PRO A 397 16.67 10.68 5.41
CA PRO A 397 16.49 12.06 5.86
C PRO A 397 17.28 13.07 5.02
N GLU A 398 18.55 12.74 4.70
CA GLU A 398 19.41 13.62 3.87
C GLU A 398 18.88 13.75 2.44
N ALA A 399 18.48 12.64 1.79
CA ALA A 399 17.97 12.68 0.41
C ALA A 399 16.67 13.49 0.30
N PHE A 400 15.74 13.32 1.25
CA PHE A 400 14.49 14.07 1.29
C PHE A 400 14.75 15.56 1.60
N ALA A 401 15.54 15.87 2.61
CA ALA A 401 15.85 17.26 2.97
C ALA A 401 16.56 18.02 1.83
N LYS A 402 17.48 17.37 1.14
CA LYS A 402 18.19 17.95 -0.02
C LYS A 402 17.27 18.21 -1.20
N LYS A 403 16.31 17.33 -1.47
CA LYS A 403 15.44 17.44 -2.65
C LYS A 403 14.19 18.29 -2.38
N LEU A 404 13.74 18.33 -1.13
CA LEU A 404 12.50 19.01 -0.69
C LEU A 404 12.82 20.16 0.27
N GLU A 405 13.72 21.04 -0.13
CA GLU A 405 14.26 22.15 0.69
C GLU A 405 13.18 23.08 1.30
N ASN A 406 12.01 23.16 0.66
CA ASN A 406 10.91 24.00 1.12
C ASN A 406 9.97 23.30 2.12
N CYS A 407 10.26 22.08 2.55
CA CYS A 407 9.46 21.36 3.54
C CYS A 407 9.73 21.87 4.97
N TYR A 408 8.68 21.83 5.80
CA TYR A 408 8.80 22.13 7.22
C TYR A 408 9.34 20.95 8.01
N GLY A 409 9.12 19.71 7.52
CA GLY A 409 9.60 18.49 8.11
C GLY A 409 8.96 17.25 7.53
N PHE A 410 9.45 16.12 7.96
CA PHE A 410 9.08 14.78 7.50
C PHE A 410 8.60 13.95 8.69
N LEU A 411 7.47 13.28 8.54
CA LEU A 411 6.98 12.27 9.48
C LEU A 411 7.37 10.90 8.96
N HIS A 412 7.85 9.99 9.83
CA HIS A 412 8.31 8.66 9.45
C HIS A 412 7.50 7.57 10.12
N GLY A 413 6.99 6.66 9.30
CA GLY A 413 6.33 5.43 9.71
C GLY A 413 4.99 5.64 10.40
N TYR A 414 4.39 4.52 10.79
CA TYR A 414 3.08 4.49 11.43
C TYR A 414 3.14 4.25 12.94
N ALA A 415 4.24 3.75 13.47
CA ALA A 415 4.38 3.46 14.88
C ALA A 415 5.79 3.75 15.37
N GLY A 416 5.89 4.19 16.60
CA GLY A 416 7.15 4.52 17.28
C GLY A 416 8.01 3.31 17.55
N SER A 417 8.72 2.84 16.54
CA SER A 417 9.67 1.73 16.63
C SER A 417 11.12 2.17 16.84
N ALA A 418 11.41 3.46 16.68
CA ALA A 418 12.75 4.02 16.84
C ALA A 418 12.96 4.60 18.22
N PHE A 419 14.19 4.43 18.75
CA PHE A 419 14.58 5.02 20.05
C PHE A 419 14.86 6.53 19.96
N GLU A 420 15.06 7.04 18.76
CA GLU A 420 15.20 8.48 18.51
C GLU A 420 13.87 9.05 18.03
N GLN A 421 13.33 10.00 18.74
CA GLN A 421 12.08 10.68 18.37
C GLN A 421 12.23 11.48 17.08
N ALA A 422 13.34 12.19 16.92
CA ALA A 422 13.60 12.97 15.74
C ALA A 422 15.10 13.12 15.45
N VAL A 423 15.45 13.13 14.17
CA VAL A 423 16.75 13.57 13.67
C VAL A 423 16.57 14.86 12.88
N PHE A 424 17.63 15.68 12.79
CA PHE A 424 17.59 16.97 12.10
C PHE A 424 18.65 17.01 11.01
N VAL A 425 18.22 17.33 9.80
CA VAL A 425 19.11 17.54 8.66
C VAL A 425 18.97 18.99 8.20
N ASN A 426 20.03 19.79 8.31
CA ASN A 426 19.98 21.22 7.99
C ASN A 426 18.80 21.95 8.67
N ASN A 427 18.58 21.69 9.97
CA ASN A 427 17.46 22.17 10.76
C ASN A 427 16.07 21.71 10.30
N THR A 428 15.96 20.78 9.36
CA THR A 428 14.68 20.19 8.97
C THR A 428 14.45 18.94 9.81
N PRO A 429 13.36 18.85 10.58
CA PRO A 429 13.06 17.71 11.44
C PRO A 429 12.58 16.52 10.59
N TYR A 430 13.10 15.35 10.91
CA TYR A 430 12.64 14.04 10.47
C TYR A 430 12.17 13.30 11.73
N VAL A 431 10.87 13.14 11.87
CA VAL A 431 10.20 12.77 13.13
C VAL A 431 9.57 11.40 13.00
N HIS A 432 9.84 10.50 13.92
CA HIS A 432 9.15 9.21 13.98
C HIS A 432 7.75 9.36 14.58
N THR A 433 6.77 8.68 14.00
CA THR A 433 5.42 8.62 14.56
C THR A 433 5.46 8.02 15.97
N THR A 434 4.85 8.72 16.93
CA THR A 434 4.90 8.32 18.32
C THR A 434 3.87 7.26 18.68
N LEU A 435 2.63 7.42 18.20
CA LEU A 435 1.50 6.55 18.50
C LEU A 435 0.72 6.21 17.22
N TYR A 436 0.34 4.94 17.10
CA TYR A 436 -0.57 4.46 16.06
C TYR A 436 -1.92 4.14 16.68
N ALA A 437 -2.96 4.81 16.24
CA ALA A 437 -4.31 4.70 16.75
C ALA A 437 -5.25 4.00 15.77
N SER A 438 -5.79 2.87 16.20
CA SER A 438 -6.84 2.11 15.52
C SER A 438 -8.18 2.21 16.30
N ALA A 439 -9.23 1.60 15.79
CA ALA A 439 -10.53 1.58 16.48
C ALA A 439 -10.49 0.95 17.89
N SER A 440 -9.54 0.07 18.14
CA SER A 440 -9.34 -0.58 19.45
C SER A 440 -8.45 0.19 20.41
N THR A 441 -7.81 1.29 19.96
CA THR A 441 -6.85 2.05 20.75
C THR A 441 -7.55 3.03 21.68
N ASP A 442 -7.30 2.94 22.99
CA ASP A 442 -7.66 4.02 23.94
C ASP A 442 -6.60 5.13 23.84
N ILE A 443 -6.83 6.04 22.90
CA ILE A 443 -5.89 7.13 22.57
C ILE A 443 -5.57 8.00 23.78
N LEU A 444 -6.59 8.31 24.61
CA LEU A 444 -6.38 9.18 25.77
C LEU A 444 -5.50 8.52 26.82
N LYS A 445 -5.74 7.24 27.10
CA LYS A 445 -4.96 6.46 28.06
C LYS A 445 -3.51 6.33 27.60
N GLU A 446 -3.30 5.95 26.34
CA GLU A 446 -1.95 5.80 25.79
C GLU A 446 -1.19 7.13 25.74
N LEU A 447 -1.85 8.22 25.33
CA LEU A 447 -1.23 9.54 25.32
C LEU A 447 -0.80 9.98 26.73
N LYS A 448 -1.68 9.83 27.74
CA LYS A 448 -1.35 10.15 29.13
C LYS A 448 -0.19 9.32 29.64
N ARG A 449 -0.22 7.99 29.42
CA ARG A 449 0.88 7.09 29.81
C ARG A 449 2.22 7.53 29.20
N LEU A 450 2.25 7.85 27.91
CA LEU A 450 3.44 8.33 27.21
C LEU A 450 3.99 9.64 27.82
N VAL A 451 3.10 10.57 28.14
CA VAL A 451 3.45 11.89 28.66
C VAL A 451 3.93 11.83 30.13
N GLU A 452 3.29 11.01 30.95
CA GLU A 452 3.66 10.78 32.35
C GLU A 452 5.04 10.13 32.47
N ASN A 453 5.33 9.14 31.61
CA ASN A 453 6.61 8.44 31.62
C ASN A 453 7.78 9.30 31.09
N CYS A 454 7.49 10.33 30.29
CA CYS A 454 8.54 11.09 29.61
C CYS A 454 9.11 12.27 30.44
N GLY A 455 8.29 12.99 31.17
CA GLY A 455 8.71 14.12 32.04
C GLY A 455 9.38 15.31 31.35
N ILE A 456 9.52 15.32 30.03
CA ILE A 456 10.22 16.33 29.23
C ILE A 456 9.23 17.41 28.74
N ARG A 457 9.67 18.68 28.76
CA ARG A 457 8.94 19.81 28.14
C ARG A 457 9.93 20.74 27.42
N PRO A 458 9.60 21.28 26.23
CA PRO A 458 8.45 20.89 25.39
C PRO A 458 8.55 19.43 24.91
N LEU A 459 7.40 18.74 24.82
CA LEU A 459 7.31 17.38 24.32
C LEU A 459 6.49 17.37 23.03
N PHE A 460 6.86 16.53 22.05
CA PHE A 460 6.23 16.46 20.76
C PHE A 460 5.66 15.05 20.51
N VAL A 461 4.34 14.93 20.35
CA VAL A 461 3.64 13.66 20.16
C VAL A 461 2.90 13.69 18.82
N SER A 462 3.30 12.83 17.90
CA SER A 462 2.59 12.60 16.66
C SER A 462 1.76 11.31 16.77
N ILE A 463 0.47 11.43 16.45
CA ILE A 463 -0.49 10.33 16.50
C ILE A 463 -0.98 10.05 15.09
N HIS A 464 -0.59 8.91 14.54
CA HIS A 464 -1.13 8.41 13.30
C HIS A 464 -2.49 7.76 13.55
N VAL A 465 -3.52 8.24 12.89
CA VAL A 465 -4.92 7.84 13.10
C VAL A 465 -5.43 7.10 11.89
N ARG A 466 -5.88 5.86 12.08
CA ARG A 466 -6.53 5.12 11.01
C ARG A 466 -7.96 5.61 10.73
N GLU A 467 -8.43 5.40 9.52
CA GLU A 467 -9.73 5.86 9.02
C GLU A 467 -10.94 5.29 9.77
N GLU A 468 -10.80 4.13 10.41
CA GLU A 468 -11.85 3.56 11.25
C GLU A 468 -12.08 4.35 12.55
N VAL A 469 -11.10 5.15 13.00
CA VAL A 469 -11.26 6.05 14.15
C VAL A 469 -12.08 7.27 13.73
N LYS A 470 -13.29 7.40 14.26
CA LYS A 470 -14.23 8.42 13.82
C LYS A 470 -14.03 9.77 14.51
N MET A 471 -14.39 10.87 13.83
CA MET A 471 -14.23 12.24 14.32
C MET A 471 -14.84 12.48 15.72
N PRO A 472 -16.02 11.94 16.10
CA PRO A 472 -16.55 12.09 17.46
C PRO A 472 -15.65 11.49 18.54
N VAL A 473 -14.97 10.38 18.26
CA VAL A 473 -14.02 9.75 19.19
C VAL A 473 -12.84 10.69 19.44
N LEU A 474 -12.24 11.20 18.36
CA LEU A 474 -11.12 12.15 18.44
C LEU A 474 -11.51 13.44 19.17
N ARG A 475 -12.70 13.98 18.88
CA ARG A 475 -13.21 15.13 19.61
C ARG A 475 -13.30 14.86 21.11
N SER A 476 -13.87 13.72 21.51
CA SER A 476 -13.96 13.34 22.92
C SER A 476 -12.60 13.20 23.60
N VAL A 477 -11.58 12.71 22.89
CA VAL A 477 -10.21 12.67 23.40
C VAL A 477 -9.67 14.07 23.62
N ILE A 478 -9.78 14.95 22.62
CA ILE A 478 -9.22 16.31 22.62
C ILE A 478 -9.87 17.17 23.72
N GLU A 479 -11.19 17.08 23.89
CA GLU A 479 -11.93 17.81 24.94
C GLU A 479 -11.53 17.41 26.38
N LYS A 480 -10.88 16.25 26.56
CA LYS A 480 -10.37 15.77 27.85
C LYS A 480 -8.88 16.10 28.09
N LEU A 481 -8.22 16.72 27.12
CA LEU A 481 -6.84 17.22 27.29
C LEU A 481 -6.91 18.61 27.91
N ASP A 482 -6.23 18.81 29.04
CA ASP A 482 -6.15 20.13 29.64
C ASP A 482 -5.22 21.04 28.82
N GLU A 483 -5.65 22.27 28.60
CA GLU A 483 -4.93 23.24 27.77
C GLU A 483 -3.66 23.80 28.42
N GLU A 484 -3.46 23.60 29.71
CA GLU A 484 -2.23 24.04 30.41
C GLU A 484 -1.08 23.09 30.05
N THR A 485 -1.35 21.79 30.03
CA THR A 485 -0.37 20.75 29.71
C THR A 485 -0.25 20.49 28.22
N TYR A 486 -1.38 20.44 27.50
CA TYR A 486 -1.42 20.00 26.11
C TYR A 486 -1.72 21.15 25.13
N ARG A 487 -1.17 21.05 23.94
CA ARG A 487 -1.48 21.89 22.80
C ARG A 487 -1.68 21.06 21.56
N VAL A 488 -2.93 20.88 21.14
CA VAL A 488 -3.25 20.21 19.89
C VAL A 488 -3.01 21.18 18.74
N VAL A 489 -2.24 20.76 17.75
CA VAL A 489 -1.78 21.61 16.64
C VAL A 489 -1.89 20.90 15.30
N LYS A 490 -1.85 21.64 14.20
CA LYS A 490 -1.67 21.10 12.85
C LYS A 490 -0.20 20.79 12.58
N MET A 491 0.08 20.01 11.54
CA MET A 491 1.44 19.57 11.21
C MET A 491 2.42 20.71 10.96
N ASP A 492 1.99 21.80 10.34
CA ASP A 492 2.84 22.96 10.11
C ASP A 492 3.30 23.60 11.42
N GLU A 493 2.39 23.80 12.36
CA GLU A 493 2.70 24.34 13.68
C GLU A 493 3.58 23.37 14.48
N PHE A 494 3.30 22.07 14.38
CA PHE A 494 4.07 21.02 15.04
C PHE A 494 5.54 21.03 14.59
N MET A 495 5.77 20.98 13.27
CA MET A 495 7.12 20.98 12.70
C MET A 495 7.89 22.27 12.99
N LEU A 496 7.21 23.41 12.93
CA LEU A 496 7.83 24.70 13.26
C LEU A 496 8.16 24.83 14.74
N ALA A 497 7.31 24.32 15.64
CA ALA A 497 7.59 24.32 17.09
C ALA A 497 8.77 23.40 17.41
N LEU A 498 8.82 22.22 16.80
CA LEU A 498 9.91 21.27 16.97
C LEU A 498 11.24 21.84 16.46
N LYS A 499 11.26 22.42 15.26
CA LYS A 499 12.42 23.12 14.71
C LYS A 499 12.91 24.23 15.65
N LYS A 500 11.99 25.04 16.17
CA LYS A 500 12.31 26.13 17.10
C LYS A 500 12.86 25.62 18.44
N ALA A 501 12.36 24.47 18.94
CA ALA A 501 12.89 23.82 20.14
C ALA A 501 14.33 23.35 19.93
N TYR A 502 14.61 22.78 18.76
CA TYR A 502 15.97 22.38 18.36
C TYR A 502 16.91 23.57 18.24
N GLU A 503 16.53 24.61 17.53
CA GLU A 503 17.32 25.83 17.33
C GLU A 503 17.66 26.56 18.67
N LYS A 504 16.75 26.44 19.66
CA LYS A 504 16.97 26.99 21.02
C LYS A 504 17.76 26.06 21.93
N GLY A 505 18.11 24.85 21.49
CA GLY A 505 18.80 23.84 22.31
C GLY A 505 17.95 23.28 23.46
N VAL A 506 16.61 23.41 23.40
CA VAL A 506 15.68 22.88 24.42
C VAL A 506 14.98 21.57 24.00
N PHE A 507 15.15 21.16 22.73
CA PHE A 507 14.66 19.84 22.30
C PHE A 507 15.45 18.73 22.98
N LYS A 508 14.72 17.72 23.47
CA LYS A 508 15.29 16.48 24.00
C LYS A 508 14.60 15.30 23.35
N GLN A 509 15.35 14.22 23.13
CA GLN A 509 14.78 12.95 22.67
C GLN A 509 13.81 12.41 23.71
N GLY A 510 12.57 12.15 23.30
CA GLY A 510 11.53 11.56 24.15
C GLY A 510 11.29 10.08 23.78
N PHE A 511 10.55 9.39 24.67
CA PHE A 511 9.95 8.08 24.38
C PHE A 511 10.88 6.87 24.26
N SER A 512 12.19 6.99 24.54
CA SER A 512 13.11 5.85 24.46
C SER A 512 12.65 4.67 25.32
N GLU A 513 12.13 4.93 26.52
CA GLU A 513 11.63 3.90 27.43
C GLU A 513 10.31 3.31 26.95
N SER A 514 9.36 4.15 26.52
CA SER A 514 8.09 3.70 25.93
C SER A 514 8.32 2.93 24.64
N ALA A 515 9.28 3.32 23.82
CA ALA A 515 9.67 2.57 22.62
C ALA A 515 10.21 1.17 22.95
N ARG A 516 10.99 1.05 24.06
CA ARG A 516 11.46 -0.26 24.55
C ARG A 516 10.33 -1.13 25.06
N GLU A 517 9.37 -0.56 25.80
CA GLU A 517 8.18 -1.30 26.27
C GLU A 517 7.35 -1.80 25.09
N HIS A 518 7.06 -0.93 24.12
CA HIS A 518 6.34 -1.30 22.90
C HIS A 518 7.09 -2.39 22.11
N LEU A 519 8.42 -2.29 22.03
CA LEU A 519 9.26 -3.29 21.38
C LEU A 519 9.13 -4.65 22.08
N LYS A 520 9.13 -4.68 23.43
CA LYS A 520 8.95 -5.92 24.21
C LYS A 520 7.58 -6.55 23.98
N GLU A 521 6.51 -5.74 23.97
CA GLU A 521 5.15 -6.21 23.68
C GLU A 521 5.05 -6.78 22.27
N ASN A 522 5.61 -6.09 21.29
CA ASN A 522 5.68 -6.55 19.91
C ASN A 522 6.47 -7.86 19.78
N GLY A 523 7.58 -7.98 20.52
CA GLY A 523 8.36 -9.21 20.58
C GLY A 523 7.54 -10.41 21.07
N LYS A 524 6.70 -10.23 22.11
CA LYS A 524 5.79 -11.27 22.62
C LYS A 524 4.77 -11.68 21.54
N THR A 525 4.16 -10.70 20.88
CA THR A 525 3.19 -10.96 19.80
C THR A 525 3.82 -11.72 18.64
N ILE A 526 5.04 -11.34 18.23
CA ILE A 526 5.79 -12.07 17.19
C ILE A 526 6.08 -13.50 17.68
N TRP A 527 6.52 -13.65 18.93
CA TRP A 527 6.80 -14.95 19.53
C TRP A 527 5.60 -15.88 19.48
N GLU A 528 4.45 -15.43 19.95
CA GLU A 528 3.21 -16.21 19.94
C GLU A 528 2.81 -16.62 18.54
N ASN A 529 2.82 -15.70 17.58
CA ASN A 529 2.45 -15.95 16.19
C ASN A 529 3.37 -16.95 15.50
N TYR A 530 4.69 -16.91 15.77
CA TYR A 530 5.65 -17.77 15.09
C TYR A 530 5.92 -19.07 15.84
N HIS A 531 5.58 -19.15 17.11
CA HIS A 531 5.67 -20.42 17.87
C HIS A 531 4.72 -21.48 17.29
N HIS A 532 3.52 -21.12 16.87
CA HIS A 532 2.61 -22.02 16.16
C HIS A 532 3.16 -22.55 14.84
N ARG A 533 4.05 -21.80 14.18
CA ARG A 533 4.74 -22.28 12.97
C ARG A 533 5.74 -23.39 13.27
N VAL A 534 6.33 -23.41 14.45
CA VAL A 534 7.18 -24.53 14.90
C VAL A 534 6.38 -25.81 14.99
N GLU A 535 5.18 -25.76 15.58
CA GLU A 535 4.27 -26.91 15.63
C GLU A 535 3.87 -27.39 14.23
N ARG A 536 3.66 -26.46 13.29
CA ARG A 536 3.40 -26.78 11.89
C ARG A 536 4.62 -27.46 11.25
N LEU A 537 5.83 -26.94 11.46
CA LEU A 537 7.05 -27.56 10.96
C LEU A 537 7.23 -28.97 11.49
N GLU A 538 6.95 -29.25 12.80
CA GLU A 538 6.99 -30.58 13.39
C GLU A 538 6.07 -31.56 12.65
N LYS A 539 4.88 -31.13 12.26
CA LYS A 539 3.96 -31.95 11.48
C LYS A 539 4.48 -32.19 10.06
N LEU A 540 4.94 -31.12 9.39
CA LEU A 540 5.40 -31.17 8.00
C LEU A 540 6.61 -32.09 7.82
N VAL A 541 7.59 -32.06 8.72
CA VAL A 541 8.80 -32.90 8.58
C VAL A 541 8.54 -34.40 8.67
N GLU A 542 7.42 -34.79 9.27
CA GLU A 542 7.01 -36.20 9.40
C GLU A 542 5.98 -36.64 8.34
N MET A 543 5.45 -35.71 7.53
CA MET A 543 4.50 -36.03 6.46
C MET A 543 5.20 -36.66 5.25
N ASP A 544 4.44 -37.51 4.51
CA ASP A 544 4.83 -37.86 3.15
C ASP A 544 4.71 -36.65 2.22
N GLU A 545 5.50 -36.67 1.14
CA GLU A 545 5.64 -35.49 0.27
C GLU A 545 4.34 -35.09 -0.45
N GLN A 546 3.47 -36.08 -0.78
CA GLN A 546 2.19 -35.77 -1.43
C GLN A 546 1.24 -35.05 -0.47
N LYS A 547 1.15 -35.52 0.79
CA LYS A 547 0.36 -34.82 1.82
C LYS A 547 0.92 -33.48 2.15
N MET A 548 2.24 -33.35 2.25
CA MET A 548 2.91 -32.06 2.47
C MET A 548 2.61 -31.08 1.35
N LEU A 549 2.69 -31.50 0.09
CA LEU A 549 2.33 -30.66 -1.06
C LEU A 549 0.86 -30.26 -1.04
N ALA A 550 -0.04 -31.18 -0.68
CA ALA A 550 -1.47 -30.88 -0.52
C ALA A 550 -1.72 -29.82 0.57
N GLU A 551 -0.99 -29.91 1.69
CA GLU A 551 -1.03 -28.92 2.77
C GLU A 551 -0.58 -27.53 2.28
N TYR A 552 0.53 -27.45 1.53
CA TYR A 552 0.98 -26.19 0.95
C TYR A 552 0.02 -25.62 -0.10
N ASN A 553 -0.69 -26.48 -0.81
CA ASN A 553 -1.66 -26.10 -1.83
C ASN A 553 -3.09 -25.89 -1.30
N SER A 554 -3.34 -26.13 -0.02
CA SER A 554 -4.68 -25.96 0.59
C SER A 554 -5.26 -24.56 0.43
N GLU A 555 -4.39 -23.56 0.27
CA GLU A 555 -4.75 -22.16 0.04
C GLU A 555 -4.77 -21.78 -1.47
N GLY A 556 -4.71 -22.75 -2.39
CA GLY A 556 -4.82 -22.52 -3.83
C GLY A 556 -3.55 -22.05 -4.53
N TYR A 557 -2.35 -22.30 -3.98
CA TYR A 557 -1.07 -21.80 -4.54
C TYR A 557 -0.63 -22.50 -5.83
N GLY A 558 -0.92 -23.79 -6.01
CA GLY A 558 -0.52 -24.56 -7.19
C GLY A 558 0.98 -24.88 -7.24
N PHE A 559 1.64 -25.07 -6.08
CA PHE A 559 3.02 -25.52 -6.01
C PHE A 559 3.20 -26.94 -6.56
N THR A 560 4.39 -27.20 -7.07
CA THR A 560 4.79 -28.48 -7.64
C THR A 560 5.66 -29.30 -6.67
N MET A 561 5.83 -30.59 -6.95
CA MET A 561 6.75 -31.44 -6.19
C MET A 561 8.20 -30.96 -6.24
N GLU A 562 8.61 -30.31 -7.33
CA GLU A 562 9.97 -29.74 -7.46
C GLU A 562 10.20 -28.54 -6.53
N GLU A 563 9.14 -27.79 -6.21
CA GLU A 563 9.20 -26.63 -5.33
C GLU A 563 9.10 -26.99 -3.85
N LEU A 564 8.60 -28.19 -3.54
CA LEU A 564 8.28 -28.60 -2.18
C LEU A 564 9.47 -28.54 -1.20
N PRO A 565 10.69 -28.97 -1.55
CA PRO A 565 11.83 -28.85 -0.66
C PRO A 565 12.18 -27.39 -0.32
N ASP A 566 12.12 -26.51 -1.31
CA ASP A 566 12.37 -25.10 -1.12
C ASP A 566 11.30 -24.44 -0.23
N LEU A 567 10.04 -24.85 -0.32
CA LEU A 567 8.96 -24.37 0.54
C LEU A 567 9.19 -24.73 2.01
N LEU A 568 9.53 -25.99 2.29
CA LEU A 568 9.82 -26.45 3.65
C LEU A 568 11.05 -25.74 4.23
N ALA A 569 12.13 -25.61 3.44
CA ALA A 569 13.32 -24.89 3.84
C ALA A 569 13.05 -23.40 4.12
N TYR A 570 12.22 -22.76 3.28
CA TYR A 570 11.80 -21.38 3.49
C TYR A 570 11.05 -21.19 4.81
N ASP A 571 10.04 -22.01 5.06
CA ASP A 571 9.24 -21.93 6.29
C ASP A 571 10.12 -22.12 7.53
N ALA A 572 11.11 -23.00 7.47
CA ALA A 572 12.07 -23.19 8.56
C ALA A 572 12.92 -21.94 8.77
N VAL A 573 13.54 -21.41 7.72
CA VAL A 573 14.41 -20.24 7.79
C VAL A 573 13.65 -18.99 8.27
N GLU A 574 12.48 -18.73 7.71
CA GLU A 574 11.66 -17.59 8.13
C GLU A 574 11.24 -17.70 9.58
N THR A 575 10.80 -18.90 10.01
CA THR A 575 10.41 -19.14 11.41
C THR A 575 11.58 -18.84 12.35
N ALA A 576 12.78 -19.32 12.07
CA ALA A 576 13.94 -19.06 12.91
C ALA A 576 14.29 -17.57 12.99
N LEU A 577 14.31 -16.86 11.86
CA LEU A 577 14.61 -15.41 11.84
C LEU A 577 13.57 -14.58 12.61
N ARG A 578 12.28 -14.96 12.55
CA ARG A 578 11.22 -14.29 13.32
C ARG A 578 11.33 -14.58 14.82
N LEU A 579 11.69 -15.78 15.20
CA LEU A 579 11.94 -16.12 16.60
C LEU A 579 13.16 -15.35 17.14
N VAL A 580 14.22 -15.19 16.36
CA VAL A 580 15.37 -14.33 16.69
C VAL A 580 14.94 -12.88 16.88
N GLN A 581 14.15 -12.33 15.98
CA GLN A 581 13.58 -10.99 16.14
C GLN A 581 12.76 -10.86 17.42
N ALA A 582 11.86 -11.81 17.67
CA ALA A 582 11.02 -11.82 18.85
C ALA A 582 11.86 -11.84 20.14
N ALA A 583 12.85 -12.71 20.20
CA ALA A 583 13.75 -12.85 21.34
C ALA A 583 14.52 -11.56 21.65
N LEU A 584 15.05 -10.90 20.62
CA LEU A 584 15.73 -9.61 20.76
C LEU A 584 14.77 -8.50 21.19
N ASN A 585 13.60 -8.43 20.58
CA ASN A 585 12.59 -7.43 20.92
C ASN A 585 12.11 -7.59 22.37
N ILE A 586 11.90 -8.83 22.86
CA ILE A 586 11.55 -9.10 24.26
C ILE A 586 12.65 -8.61 25.22
N LYS A 587 13.91 -8.69 24.81
CA LYS A 587 15.04 -8.08 25.55
C LYS A 587 15.14 -6.56 25.41
N GLY A 588 14.29 -5.95 24.58
CA GLY A 588 14.32 -4.51 24.29
C GLY A 588 15.44 -4.10 23.33
N VAL A 589 15.94 -5.04 22.55
CA VAL A 589 16.94 -4.79 21.49
C VAL A 589 16.21 -4.55 20.16
N TYR A 590 16.46 -3.39 19.55
CA TYR A 590 15.83 -3.01 18.29
C TYR A 590 16.50 -3.71 17.10
N VAL A 591 15.68 -4.38 16.27
CA VAL A 591 16.13 -5.11 15.09
C VAL A 591 15.96 -4.25 13.84
N ASN A 592 17.01 -3.60 13.41
CA ASN A 592 17.00 -2.73 12.23
C ASN A 592 17.25 -3.52 10.92
N SER A 593 18.12 -4.53 10.95
CA SER A 593 18.39 -5.41 9.80
C SER A 593 18.58 -6.85 10.27
N ILE A 594 18.43 -7.80 9.34
CA ILE A 594 18.70 -9.21 9.65
C ILE A 594 20.16 -9.41 10.00
N GLU A 595 21.09 -8.75 9.27
CA GLU A 595 22.53 -8.82 9.52
C GLU A 595 22.85 -8.42 10.97
N LYS A 596 22.34 -7.26 11.38
CA LYS A 596 22.55 -6.75 12.73
C LYS A 596 21.87 -7.62 13.77
N SER A 597 20.69 -8.18 13.48
CA SER A 597 19.98 -9.06 14.41
C SER A 597 20.74 -10.34 14.72
N VAL A 598 21.48 -10.89 13.76
CA VAL A 598 22.31 -12.08 13.98
C VAL A 598 23.45 -11.76 14.94
N GLU A 599 24.14 -10.62 14.75
CA GLU A 599 25.22 -10.17 15.65
C GLU A 599 24.68 -9.93 17.07
N ASP A 600 23.61 -9.19 17.20
CA ASP A 600 22.99 -8.86 18.49
C ASP A 600 22.46 -10.12 19.20
N PHE A 601 21.84 -11.05 18.45
CA PHE A 601 21.40 -12.33 19.01
C PHE A 601 22.55 -13.16 19.57
N LEU A 602 23.62 -13.31 18.81
CA LEU A 602 24.79 -14.06 19.24
C LEU A 602 25.46 -13.44 20.47
N LYS A 603 25.34 -12.14 20.65
CA LYS A 603 25.82 -11.44 21.84
C LYS A 603 24.90 -11.67 23.05
N GLU A 604 23.57 -11.48 22.87
CA GLU A 604 22.57 -11.55 23.94
C GLU A 604 22.30 -12.99 24.41
N TYR A 605 22.54 -13.99 23.55
CA TYR A 605 22.28 -15.41 23.80
C TYR A 605 23.54 -16.26 23.60
N SER A 606 24.70 -15.71 23.98
CA SER A 606 26.04 -16.38 23.78
C SER A 606 26.15 -17.71 24.53
N GLU A 607 25.41 -17.88 25.62
CA GLU A 607 25.39 -19.14 26.38
C GLU A 607 24.50 -20.23 25.77
N LEU A 608 23.75 -19.92 24.71
CA LEU A 608 22.88 -20.89 24.04
C LEU A 608 23.69 -21.71 23.04
N PRO A 609 23.87 -23.04 23.22
CA PRO A 609 24.68 -23.87 22.32
C PRO A 609 24.21 -23.79 20.86
N GLU A 610 22.88 -23.70 20.66
CA GLU A 610 22.23 -23.62 19.36
C GLU A 610 22.28 -22.24 18.74
N ALA A 611 22.81 -21.21 19.41
CA ALA A 611 22.88 -19.85 18.86
C ALA A 611 23.62 -19.78 17.52
N GLN A 612 24.61 -20.66 17.31
CA GLN A 612 25.34 -20.73 16.05
C GLN A 612 24.48 -21.14 14.86
N ILE A 613 23.34 -21.82 15.10
CA ILE A 613 22.36 -22.18 14.06
C ILE A 613 21.85 -20.92 13.35
N VAL A 614 21.72 -19.81 14.08
CA VAL A 614 21.27 -18.53 13.52
C VAL A 614 22.17 -18.05 12.38
N LYS A 615 23.49 -18.33 12.45
CA LYS A 615 24.39 -18.02 11.34
C LYS A 615 24.06 -18.84 10.09
N THR A 616 23.83 -20.13 10.25
CA THR A 616 23.47 -21.01 9.12
C THR A 616 22.13 -20.58 8.51
N VAL A 617 21.14 -20.28 9.33
CA VAL A 617 19.83 -19.79 8.89
C VAL A 617 19.99 -18.46 8.13
N PHE A 618 20.78 -17.55 8.67
CA PHE A 618 21.05 -16.26 8.03
C PHE A 618 21.79 -16.41 6.68
N GLU A 619 22.82 -17.24 6.61
CA GLU A 619 23.55 -17.50 5.37
C GLU A 619 22.63 -18.14 4.31
N THR A 620 21.75 -19.04 4.74
CA THR A 620 20.72 -19.63 3.87
C THR A 620 19.78 -18.55 3.35
N TRP A 621 19.28 -17.67 4.21
CA TRP A 621 18.42 -16.54 3.82
C TRP A 621 19.13 -15.58 2.85
N ARG A 622 20.38 -15.22 3.16
CA ARG A 622 21.17 -14.29 2.34
C ARG A 622 21.39 -14.80 0.92
N ASN A 623 21.59 -16.11 0.79
CA ASN A 623 21.86 -16.77 -0.48
C ASN A 623 20.62 -17.42 -1.11
N TRP A 624 19.43 -17.17 -0.58
CA TRP A 624 18.18 -17.85 -0.93
C TRP A 624 17.94 -17.96 -2.44
N GLU A 625 18.15 -16.91 -3.19
CA GLU A 625 17.90 -16.88 -4.64
C GLU A 625 18.79 -17.87 -5.41
N LYS A 626 19.94 -18.23 -4.86
CA LYS A 626 20.93 -19.13 -5.48
C LYS A 626 20.82 -20.58 -5.01
N LEU A 627 20.18 -20.81 -3.87
CA LEU A 627 20.10 -22.12 -3.26
C LEU A 627 18.92 -22.92 -3.82
N ARG A 628 19.09 -24.24 -3.87
CA ARG A 628 18.04 -25.23 -4.09
C ARG A 628 18.26 -26.34 -3.09
N PHE A 629 17.18 -26.91 -2.58
CA PHE A 629 17.24 -27.93 -1.55
C PHE A 629 16.74 -29.26 -2.08
N SER A 630 17.40 -30.33 -1.67
CA SER A 630 16.78 -31.65 -1.67
C SER A 630 15.78 -31.77 -0.50
N MET A 631 14.89 -32.73 -0.56
CA MET A 631 13.94 -32.94 0.54
C MET A 631 14.65 -33.32 1.84
N GLU A 632 15.76 -34.06 1.78
CA GLU A 632 16.56 -34.42 2.95
C GLU A 632 17.19 -33.18 3.61
N GLU A 633 17.78 -32.29 2.80
CA GLU A 633 18.35 -31.02 3.29
C GLU A 633 17.28 -30.13 3.92
N ALA A 634 16.12 -29.99 3.27
CA ALA A 634 15.01 -29.21 3.78
C ALA A 634 14.47 -29.75 5.12
N ARG A 635 14.26 -31.06 5.22
CA ARG A 635 13.85 -31.72 6.48
C ARG A 635 14.90 -31.59 7.58
N THR A 636 16.17 -31.71 7.23
CA THR A 636 17.28 -31.52 8.18
C THR A 636 17.28 -30.10 8.71
N LEU A 637 17.18 -29.11 7.84
CA LEU A 637 17.11 -27.68 8.22
C LEU A 637 15.90 -27.41 9.13
N ALA A 638 14.73 -27.95 8.78
CA ALA A 638 13.54 -27.78 9.60
C ALA A 638 13.67 -28.41 11.00
N ARG A 639 14.26 -29.61 11.12
CA ARG A 639 14.52 -30.25 12.42
C ARG A 639 15.50 -29.46 13.28
N ILE A 640 16.53 -28.88 12.66
CA ILE A 640 17.49 -27.99 13.34
C ILE A 640 16.78 -26.76 13.89
N VAL A 641 15.91 -26.14 13.10
CA VAL A 641 15.13 -24.97 13.53
C VAL A 641 14.14 -25.31 14.64
N ILE A 642 13.48 -26.46 14.57
CA ILE A 642 12.59 -26.96 15.64
C ILE A 642 13.38 -27.12 16.96
N LEU A 643 14.55 -27.74 16.93
CA LEU A 643 15.42 -27.88 18.11
C LEU A 643 15.82 -26.51 18.67
N PHE A 644 16.28 -25.59 17.80
CA PHE A 644 16.62 -24.22 18.17
C PHE A 644 15.45 -23.52 18.85
N ALA A 645 14.24 -23.58 18.28
CA ALA A 645 13.05 -22.96 18.84
C ALA A 645 12.72 -23.51 20.22
N LYS A 646 12.79 -24.82 20.43
CA LYS A 646 12.57 -25.47 21.74
C LYS A 646 13.58 -25.01 22.78
N THR A 647 14.84 -24.97 22.43
CA THR A 647 15.91 -24.51 23.34
C THR A 647 15.76 -23.03 23.68
N LEU A 648 15.44 -22.19 22.68
CA LEU A 648 15.18 -20.78 22.88
C LEU A 648 13.96 -20.51 23.79
N SER A 649 12.90 -21.31 23.68
CA SER A 649 11.70 -21.23 24.52
C SER A 649 11.97 -21.40 26.03
N LEU A 650 13.07 -22.08 26.38
CA LEU A 650 13.48 -22.24 27.79
C LEU A 650 14.16 -20.97 28.35
N LYS A 651 14.50 -19.99 27.50
CA LYS A 651 15.25 -18.78 27.86
C LYS A 651 14.42 -17.50 27.77
N ILE A 652 13.27 -17.58 27.09
CA ILE A 652 12.29 -16.48 26.96
C ILE A 652 11.17 -16.68 27.97
#